data_18518f55736702f934b1abde490e94a9
#
_entry.id   18518f55736702f934b1abde490e94a9
#
_cell.length_a   1.000
_cell.length_b   1.000
_cell.length_c   1.000
_cell.angle_alpha   90.00
_cell.angle_beta   90.00
_cell.angle_gamma   90.00
#
_symmetry.space_group_name_H-M   'P 1'
#
loop_
_entity.id
_entity.type
_entity.pdbx_description
1 polymer ?
#
loop_
_entity_poly.entity_id
_entity_poly.type
_entity_poly.pdbx_seq_one_letter_code
_entity_poly.pdbx_strand_id
1 'polypeptide(L)'
;MRLSAAALFAGLLLAGGCGPDPAGGPARASETAEIVTEARTYLASDRPWGAARLLRRLGTDDLDPNTRLLAARAEAGWGDWSRVQTLLDVPGLDSLDGGRALYLRARAADDADDLDAARTGYDAFLGRADTSRLGIERDAARLRRALVQVRLEPEAGDRALAALSAVPADWRTVLEAEALARGGDAARVEALAGRVSGGARGRRMWEARIEAARRAGDLPGARRLADRARSEAGSDAARAAFAQASGELAAQAGDDAQARTRYREAIDADPASPAARQAAARLQQGTPTAGDWLALARTDRALGLNGEAADAYREWLAAGVGTPAEQADVRYQAADALFDAQRYDEVEAMLAPIRARTDAQELWAGTLGRMGRTDDAAERYLALAPGNPAPNLYFAADVLHQGGDLDRALALYRRVEQEHPGSHWAGLAILRRAGQAFLDQDYAEAAELWDRYRGRAEAVRARYWAGRALAEAGDSAAAAERFRAILRAERDSYYALLASQALGEPFWPLPLQPSPPTDAQAAAAVARALRGVDVLREAGFPEAAEDEADRAASRLGRDQATRYALAEALIERGYGRRALLIGQSLGGGVNERRLRIQYPFPHRRLIAAEAQANGVDPFVAAALIRQESQFSTRATSHVGARGLMQLMPATGRTLAEEVGIEDWDPALLYLPEVNVHLGTRYVGQQASAYAGALPAIFGAYNAGPHQVEAWRAFPEFGRDDLFTERIPFRETRDYVKILTRNRAIYQGLYGTG
;
A
#
# COMPACT_ATOMS: atom_id res chain seq x y z
N MET A 1 39.19 -11.63 -21.23
CA MET A 1 40.05 -12.10 -20.09
C MET A 1 39.11 -12.38 -18.94
N ARG A 2 38.95 -13.66 -18.65
CA ARG A 2 38.15 -14.18 -17.52
C ARG A 2 38.94 -14.04 -16.26
N LEU A 3 38.33 -13.60 -15.16
CA LEU A 3 38.77 -13.94 -13.80
C LEU A 3 37.53 -14.20 -12.94
N SER A 4 37.38 -15.49 -12.67
CA SER A 4 36.42 -16.07 -11.71
C SER A 4 36.88 -15.76 -10.28
N ALA A 5 35.93 -15.45 -9.39
CA ALA A 5 36.10 -15.59 -7.97
C ALA A 5 35.01 -16.52 -7.42
N ALA A 6 35.22 -17.80 -7.60
CA ALA A 6 34.59 -18.88 -6.85
C ALA A 6 35.72 -19.66 -6.19
N ALA A 7 35.70 -19.71 -4.88
CA ALA A 7 36.31 -20.69 -3.99
C ALA A 7 36.36 -20.09 -2.58
N LEU A 8 35.63 -20.72 -1.63
CA LEU A 8 36.28 -21.59 -0.66
C LEU A 8 35.22 -22.23 0.23
N PHE A 9 34.76 -23.42 -0.14
CA PHE A 9 34.34 -24.44 0.79
C PHE A 9 35.11 -25.68 0.45
N ALA A 10 36.15 -25.94 1.21
CA ALA A 10 36.86 -27.24 1.20
C ALA A 10 36.95 -27.72 2.63
N GLY A 11 36.32 -28.87 2.88
CA GLY A 11 36.31 -29.54 4.16
C GLY A 11 37.66 -30.06 4.56
N LEU A 12 37.88 -30.12 5.85
CA LEU A 12 38.85 -31.01 6.48
C LEU A 12 38.10 -31.92 7.47
N LEU A 13 37.89 -33.16 7.02
CA LEU A 13 37.64 -34.28 7.90
C LEU A 13 38.99 -34.73 8.46
N LEU A 14 39.18 -34.56 9.74
CA LEU A 14 40.16 -35.35 10.52
C LEU A 14 39.47 -35.80 11.82
N ALA A 15 39.33 -37.10 11.92
CA ALA A 15 38.88 -37.79 13.11
C ALA A 15 39.93 -37.72 14.24
N GLY A 16 39.47 -37.52 15.45
CA GLY A 16 40.29 -37.72 16.62
C GLY A 16 39.70 -37.18 17.92
N GLY A 17 39.15 -38.04 18.76
CA GLY A 17 39.20 -37.92 20.23
C GLY A 17 38.01 -37.23 20.89
N CYS A 18 37.06 -38.00 21.43
CA CYS A 18 36.08 -37.58 22.43
C CYS A 18 36.75 -37.14 23.73
N GLY A 19 36.53 -35.86 24.08
CA GLY A 19 36.63 -35.33 25.43
C GLY A 19 35.58 -34.22 25.55
N PRO A 20 34.87 -34.02 26.66
CA PRO A 20 33.94 -32.92 26.81
C PRO A 20 34.71 -31.63 26.88
N ASP A 21 34.52 -30.75 25.90
CA ASP A 21 35.10 -29.42 25.83
C ASP A 21 34.46 -28.52 26.89
N PRO A 22 35.22 -27.92 27.79
CA PRO A 22 34.68 -26.94 28.72
C PRO A 22 34.56 -25.59 28.03
N ALA A 23 33.36 -25.04 28.01
CA ALA A 23 32.97 -23.61 27.83
C ALA A 23 33.75 -22.81 26.76
N GLY A 24 33.04 -22.55 25.64
CA GLY A 24 33.19 -21.37 24.77
C GLY A 24 34.59 -20.89 24.43
N GLY A 25 35.26 -21.52 23.45
CA GLY A 25 36.56 -21.04 22.95
C GLY A 25 36.50 -19.65 22.30
N PRO A 26 37.64 -18.96 22.09
CA PRO A 26 37.70 -17.58 21.58
C PRO A 26 36.99 -17.35 20.23
N ALA A 27 36.84 -18.36 19.43
CA ALA A 27 36.07 -18.29 18.16
C ALA A 27 34.55 -18.07 18.38
N ARG A 28 33.97 -18.72 19.39
CA ARG A 28 32.55 -18.57 19.72
C ARG A 28 32.25 -17.20 20.36
N ALA A 29 33.19 -16.69 21.17
CA ALA A 29 33.10 -15.35 21.75
C ALA A 29 33.18 -14.25 20.65
N SER A 30 34.01 -14.45 19.62
CA SER A 30 34.13 -13.55 18.48
C SER A 30 32.84 -13.53 17.66
N GLU A 31 32.27 -14.70 17.35
CA GLU A 31 31.01 -14.82 16.62
C GLU A 31 29.83 -14.17 17.38
N THR A 32 29.74 -14.36 18.68
CA THR A 32 28.75 -13.70 19.53
C THR A 32 28.88 -12.18 19.48
N ALA A 33 30.10 -11.65 19.57
CA ALA A 33 30.35 -10.21 19.52
C ALA A 33 29.99 -9.61 18.16
N GLU A 34 30.23 -10.32 17.07
CA GLU A 34 29.83 -9.92 15.71
C GLU A 34 28.30 -9.86 15.58
N ILE A 35 27.58 -10.90 15.98
CA ILE A 35 26.11 -10.96 15.98
C ILE A 35 25.52 -9.81 16.80
N VAL A 36 26.04 -9.55 17.99
CA VAL A 36 25.57 -8.45 18.87
C VAL A 36 25.80 -7.08 18.21
N THR A 37 26.96 -6.89 17.57
CA THR A 37 27.30 -5.64 16.88
C THR A 37 26.39 -5.41 15.67
N GLU A 38 26.16 -6.44 14.89
CA GLU A 38 25.25 -6.40 13.74
C GLU A 38 23.80 -6.15 14.19
N ALA A 39 23.32 -6.83 15.24
CA ALA A 39 22.00 -6.60 15.81
C ALA A 39 21.80 -5.15 16.31
N ARG A 40 22.83 -4.54 16.91
CA ARG A 40 22.81 -3.11 17.26
C ARG A 40 22.68 -2.21 16.03
N THR A 41 23.38 -2.55 14.94
CA THR A 41 23.29 -1.83 13.67
C THR A 41 21.87 -1.94 13.06
N TYR A 42 21.26 -3.12 13.14
CA TYR A 42 19.89 -3.31 12.73
C TYR A 42 18.92 -2.45 13.54
N LEU A 43 18.99 -2.47 14.86
CA LEU A 43 18.16 -1.61 15.71
C LEU A 43 18.40 -0.11 15.45
N ALA A 44 19.63 0.31 15.20
CA ALA A 44 19.94 1.69 14.85
C ALA A 44 19.38 2.10 13.47
N SER A 45 19.07 1.13 12.63
CA SER A 45 18.47 1.31 11.30
C SER A 45 16.96 1.05 11.27
N ASP A 46 16.30 1.00 12.45
CA ASP A 46 14.87 0.72 12.60
C ASP A 46 14.46 -0.67 12.06
N ARG A 47 15.31 -1.68 12.36
CA ARG A 47 15.16 -3.08 11.92
C ARG A 47 15.09 -4.05 13.10
N PRO A 48 14.07 -3.93 13.98
CA PRO A 48 13.96 -4.76 15.18
C PRO A 48 13.73 -6.24 14.87
N TRP A 49 12.97 -6.58 13.83
CA TRP A 49 12.72 -7.95 13.42
C TRP A 49 14.00 -8.65 12.95
N GLY A 50 14.82 -8.00 12.13
CA GLY A 50 16.12 -8.53 11.70
C GLY A 50 17.09 -8.69 12.86
N ALA A 51 17.11 -7.72 13.79
CA ALA A 51 17.91 -7.82 15.01
C ALA A 51 17.48 -9.01 15.88
N ALA A 52 16.17 -9.23 16.06
CA ALA A 52 15.61 -10.37 16.79
C ALA A 52 16.06 -11.70 16.16
N ARG A 53 15.94 -11.84 14.85
CA ARG A 53 16.38 -13.05 14.13
C ARG A 53 17.86 -13.34 14.28
N LEU A 54 18.71 -12.30 14.25
CA LEU A 54 20.15 -12.46 14.50
C LEU A 54 20.41 -12.96 15.93
N LEU A 55 19.78 -12.31 16.92
CA LEU A 55 19.98 -12.64 18.33
C LEU A 55 19.39 -13.99 18.72
N ARG A 56 18.34 -14.49 18.03
CA ARG A 56 17.81 -15.85 18.20
C ARG A 56 18.82 -16.96 17.86
N ARG A 57 19.85 -16.65 17.06
CA ARG A 57 20.95 -17.59 16.76
C ARG A 57 21.81 -17.87 17.98
N LEU A 58 21.78 -16.97 18.97
CA LEU A 58 22.44 -17.16 20.26
C LEU A 58 21.48 -17.91 21.19
N GLY A 59 21.97 -18.91 21.90
CA GLY A 59 21.18 -19.64 22.89
C GLY A 59 20.69 -18.71 24.01
N THR A 60 19.46 -18.82 24.43
CA THR A 60 18.88 -17.93 25.46
C THR A 60 19.64 -17.98 26.78
N ASP A 61 20.17 -19.16 27.16
CA ASP A 61 20.83 -19.37 28.43
C ASP A 61 22.24 -18.76 28.49
N ASP A 62 22.86 -18.57 27.35
CA ASP A 62 24.24 -18.05 27.21
C ASP A 62 24.32 -16.51 27.11
N LEU A 63 23.16 -15.82 27.10
CA LEU A 63 23.09 -14.37 26.93
C LEU A 63 23.52 -13.63 28.22
N ASP A 64 24.54 -12.76 28.12
CA ASP A 64 24.82 -11.80 29.18
C ASP A 64 23.64 -10.81 29.39
N PRO A 65 23.54 -10.15 30.55
CA PRO A 65 22.40 -9.26 30.86
C PRO A 65 22.13 -8.16 29.84
N ASN A 66 23.18 -7.55 29.26
CA ASN A 66 23.04 -6.46 28.27
C ASN A 66 22.55 -7.00 26.91
N THR A 67 23.09 -8.13 26.48
CA THR A 67 22.69 -8.81 25.25
C THR A 67 21.25 -9.34 25.37
N ARG A 68 20.88 -9.83 26.55
CA ARG A 68 19.51 -10.29 26.87
C ARG A 68 18.51 -9.12 26.78
N LEU A 69 18.84 -7.96 27.34
CA LEU A 69 18.00 -6.76 27.20
C LEU A 69 17.95 -6.26 25.76
N LEU A 70 19.06 -6.35 25.01
CA LEU A 70 19.11 -6.01 23.59
C LEU A 70 18.16 -6.92 22.78
N ALA A 71 18.17 -8.23 23.05
CA ALA A 71 17.27 -9.19 22.42
C ALA A 71 15.81 -8.89 22.78
N ALA A 72 15.49 -8.62 24.04
CA ALA A 72 14.14 -8.25 24.45
C ALA A 72 13.65 -6.95 23.78
N ARG A 73 14.52 -5.96 23.57
CA ARG A 73 14.19 -4.74 22.82
C ARG A 73 13.91 -5.03 21.35
N ALA A 74 14.68 -5.93 20.75
CA ALA A 74 14.47 -6.34 19.37
C ALA A 74 13.11 -7.06 19.22
N GLU A 75 12.80 -8.01 20.11
CA GLU A 75 11.52 -8.74 20.10
C GLU A 75 10.32 -7.80 20.35
N ALA A 76 10.43 -6.88 21.30
CA ALA A 76 9.39 -5.87 21.58
C ALA A 76 9.13 -4.95 20.38
N GLY A 77 10.17 -4.63 19.60
CA GLY A 77 10.09 -3.72 18.46
C GLY A 77 9.23 -4.25 17.30
N TRP A 78 9.04 -5.56 17.17
CA TRP A 78 8.16 -6.18 16.20
C TRP A 78 6.94 -6.88 16.83
N GLY A 79 6.86 -6.91 18.17
CA GLY A 79 5.63 -7.28 18.90
C GLY A 79 5.61 -8.70 19.47
N ASP A 80 6.73 -9.44 19.52
CA ASP A 80 6.78 -10.76 20.18
C ASP A 80 6.93 -10.63 21.71
N TRP A 81 5.83 -10.27 22.36
CA TRP A 81 5.79 -10.07 23.82
C TRP A 81 6.01 -11.35 24.60
N SER A 82 5.62 -12.51 24.07
CA SER A 82 5.87 -13.81 24.67
C SER A 82 7.39 -14.07 24.81
N ARG A 83 8.14 -13.77 23.75
CA ARG A 83 9.60 -13.90 23.77
C ARG A 83 10.27 -12.87 24.68
N VAL A 84 9.73 -11.63 24.71
CA VAL A 84 10.18 -10.59 25.67
C VAL A 84 10.06 -11.11 27.10
N GLN A 85 8.92 -11.71 27.48
CA GLN A 85 8.71 -12.29 28.79
C GLN A 85 9.76 -13.34 29.12
N THR A 86 9.97 -14.32 28.22
CA THR A 86 10.99 -15.36 28.39
C THR A 86 12.40 -14.79 28.58
N LEU A 87 12.78 -13.79 27.79
CA LEU A 87 14.10 -13.16 27.86
C LEU A 87 14.32 -12.39 29.16
N LEU A 88 13.29 -11.79 29.72
CA LEU A 88 13.39 -10.92 30.89
C LEU A 88 13.00 -11.60 32.22
N ASP A 89 12.57 -12.87 32.19
CA ASP A 89 12.25 -13.66 33.40
C ASP A 89 13.52 -14.17 34.09
N VAL A 90 14.46 -13.27 34.36
CA VAL A 90 15.69 -13.56 35.11
C VAL A 90 16.00 -12.39 36.04
N PRO A 91 16.62 -12.64 37.22
CA PRO A 91 16.98 -11.59 38.17
C PRO A 91 18.13 -10.70 37.66
N GLY A 92 18.24 -9.49 38.23
CA GLY A 92 19.39 -8.62 38.02
C GLY A 92 19.33 -7.67 36.81
N LEU A 93 18.24 -7.65 36.04
CA LEU A 93 18.08 -6.79 34.86
C LEU A 93 17.47 -5.42 35.17
N ASP A 94 16.89 -5.22 36.33
CA ASP A 94 16.04 -4.08 36.67
C ASP A 94 16.70 -2.70 36.61
N SER A 95 18.03 -2.65 36.77
CA SER A 95 18.80 -1.40 36.69
C SER A 95 19.35 -1.08 35.31
N LEU A 96 19.27 -2.04 34.39
CA LEU A 96 19.84 -1.88 33.05
C LEU A 96 19.06 -0.83 32.24
N ASP A 97 19.80 -0.03 31.49
CA ASP A 97 19.29 0.99 30.55
C ASP A 97 18.17 1.87 31.21
N GLY A 98 18.44 2.34 32.43
CA GLY A 98 17.51 3.22 33.18
C GLY A 98 16.19 2.55 33.55
N GLY A 99 16.17 1.23 33.75
CA GLY A 99 14.98 0.47 34.11
C GLY A 99 14.13 0.02 32.94
N ARG A 100 14.61 0.12 31.71
CA ARG A 100 13.86 -0.31 30.50
C ARG A 100 13.43 -1.77 30.56
N ALA A 101 14.22 -2.65 31.19
CA ALA A 101 13.84 -4.04 31.40
C ALA A 101 12.54 -4.18 32.20
N LEU A 102 12.34 -3.36 33.24
CA LEU A 102 11.08 -3.32 34.00
C LEU A 102 9.89 -2.91 33.14
N TYR A 103 10.09 -1.87 32.31
CA TYR A 103 9.04 -1.42 31.37
C TYR A 103 8.64 -2.50 30.40
N LEU A 104 9.62 -3.16 29.75
CA LEU A 104 9.34 -4.22 28.78
C LEU A 104 8.69 -5.45 29.42
N ARG A 105 9.12 -5.82 30.65
CA ARG A 105 8.52 -6.92 31.41
C ARG A 105 7.06 -6.61 31.78
N ALA A 106 6.80 -5.38 32.22
CA ALA A 106 5.42 -4.93 32.50
C ALA A 106 4.53 -4.94 31.25
N ARG A 107 5.08 -4.55 30.11
CA ARG A 107 4.37 -4.61 28.82
C ARG A 107 4.06 -6.04 28.40
N ALA A 108 5.00 -6.97 28.58
CA ALA A 108 4.79 -8.40 28.28
C ALA A 108 3.71 -9.01 29.19
N ALA A 109 3.70 -8.69 30.47
CA ALA A 109 2.64 -9.11 31.40
C ALA A 109 1.26 -8.53 31.04
N ASP A 110 1.19 -7.24 30.64
CA ASP A 110 -0.04 -6.58 30.17
C ASP A 110 -0.58 -7.22 28.89
N ASP A 111 0.30 -7.61 27.98
CA ASP A 111 -0.06 -8.31 26.75
C ASP A 111 -0.59 -9.72 27.03
N ALA A 112 0.02 -10.41 28.00
CA ALA A 112 -0.41 -11.74 28.48
C ALA A 112 -1.68 -11.70 29.37
N ASP A 113 -2.26 -10.51 29.59
CA ASP A 113 -3.43 -10.30 30.47
C ASP A 113 -3.18 -10.60 31.97
N ASP A 114 -1.91 -10.66 32.39
CA ASP A 114 -1.52 -10.75 33.78
C ASP A 114 -1.50 -9.35 34.42
N LEU A 115 -2.67 -8.90 34.82
CA LEU A 115 -2.91 -7.51 35.26
C LEU A 115 -2.15 -7.14 36.55
N ASP A 116 -1.98 -8.09 37.49
CA ASP A 116 -1.28 -7.84 38.75
C ASP A 116 0.24 -7.75 38.54
N ALA A 117 0.83 -8.63 37.73
CA ALA A 117 2.23 -8.54 37.35
C ALA A 117 2.50 -7.26 36.54
N ALA A 118 1.62 -6.91 35.59
CA ALA A 118 1.72 -5.69 34.81
C ALA A 118 1.70 -4.43 35.69
N ARG A 119 0.71 -4.33 36.62
CA ARG A 119 0.62 -3.23 37.58
C ARG A 119 1.88 -3.09 38.40
N THR A 120 2.33 -4.18 39.00
CA THR A 120 3.54 -4.22 39.83
C THR A 120 4.78 -3.77 39.06
N GLY A 121 4.94 -4.27 37.83
CA GLY A 121 6.05 -3.91 36.97
C GLY A 121 6.05 -2.43 36.54
N TYR A 122 4.87 -1.90 36.16
CA TYR A 122 4.76 -0.47 35.87
C TYR A 122 5.02 0.42 37.09
N ASP A 123 4.52 0.04 38.27
CA ASP A 123 4.77 0.79 39.50
C ASP A 123 6.28 0.80 39.87
N ALA A 124 6.94 -0.35 39.72
CA ALA A 124 8.39 -0.46 39.92
C ALA A 124 9.18 0.43 38.94
N PHE A 125 8.81 0.43 37.64
CA PHE A 125 9.44 1.29 36.64
C PHE A 125 9.22 2.78 36.93
N LEU A 126 7.98 3.18 37.23
CA LEU A 126 7.61 4.57 37.48
C LEU A 126 8.19 5.13 38.77
N GLY A 127 8.41 4.27 39.77
CA GLY A 127 9.04 4.61 41.07
C GLY A 127 10.54 4.93 40.99
N ARG A 128 11.22 4.58 39.90
CA ARG A 128 12.67 4.82 39.74
C ARG A 128 12.95 6.27 39.31
N ALA A 129 13.94 6.89 39.97
CA ALA A 129 14.37 8.25 39.63
C ALA A 129 15.22 8.32 38.33
N ASP A 130 15.95 7.25 37.97
CA ASP A 130 16.85 7.19 36.83
C ASP A 130 16.12 7.04 35.47
N THR A 131 14.81 6.81 35.48
CA THR A 131 13.99 6.70 34.25
C THR A 131 13.69 8.05 33.57
N SER A 132 14.22 9.15 34.08
CA SER A 132 13.98 10.51 33.54
C SER A 132 14.37 10.66 32.06
N ARG A 133 15.35 9.89 31.59
CA ARG A 133 15.78 9.85 30.18
C ARG A 133 14.77 9.14 29.26
N LEU A 134 13.87 8.36 29.83
CA LEU A 134 12.83 7.58 29.13
C LEU A 134 11.48 8.31 29.19
N GLY A 135 11.45 9.59 28.78
CA GLY A 135 10.29 10.45 28.97
C GLY A 135 9.02 10.00 28.24
N ILE A 136 9.14 9.41 27.03
CA ILE A 136 8.01 8.87 26.27
C ILE A 136 7.58 7.53 26.87
N GLU A 137 8.52 6.63 27.15
CA GLU A 137 8.24 5.34 27.80
C GLU A 137 7.59 5.52 29.18
N ARG A 138 7.99 6.55 29.93
CA ARG A 138 7.30 6.88 31.21
C ARG A 138 5.86 7.29 31.03
N ASP A 139 5.57 8.14 30.04
CA ASP A 139 4.19 8.56 29.77
C ASP A 139 3.37 7.38 29.21
N ALA A 140 3.98 6.52 28.36
CA ALA A 140 3.36 5.29 27.90
C ALA A 140 3.09 4.29 29.04
N ALA A 141 4.06 4.13 29.97
CA ALA A 141 3.88 3.30 31.15
C ALA A 141 2.76 3.83 32.07
N ARG A 142 2.65 5.15 32.26
CA ARG A 142 1.54 5.76 33.01
C ARG A 142 0.19 5.47 32.35
N LEU A 143 0.12 5.59 31.03
CA LEU A 143 -1.10 5.27 30.29
C LEU A 143 -1.48 3.79 30.45
N ARG A 144 -0.57 2.88 30.20
CA ARG A 144 -0.79 1.43 30.33
C ARG A 144 -1.16 1.04 31.75
N ARG A 145 -0.41 1.55 32.73
CA ARG A 145 -0.70 1.32 34.16
C ARG A 145 -2.11 1.79 34.55
N ALA A 146 -2.54 2.95 34.03
CA ALA A 146 -3.89 3.46 34.28
C ALA A 146 -4.96 2.57 33.64
N LEU A 147 -4.73 2.04 32.42
CA LEU A 147 -5.65 1.11 31.74
C LEU A 147 -5.73 -0.26 32.44
N VAL A 148 -4.62 -0.78 32.97
CA VAL A 148 -4.60 -1.96 33.84
C VAL A 148 -5.43 -1.69 35.11
N GLN A 149 -5.26 -0.49 35.70
CA GLN A 149 -6.02 -0.12 36.88
C GLN A 149 -7.53 0.02 36.61
N VAL A 150 -7.93 0.53 35.44
CA VAL A 150 -9.35 0.55 35.01
C VAL A 150 -9.97 -0.84 35.05
N ARG A 151 -9.21 -1.86 34.74
CA ARG A 151 -9.69 -3.27 34.76
C ARG A 151 -9.73 -3.86 36.16
N LEU A 152 -8.80 -3.49 37.02
CA LEU A 152 -8.72 -3.98 38.40
C LEU A 152 -9.62 -3.19 39.36
N GLU A 153 -9.56 -1.86 39.26
CA GLU A 153 -10.22 -0.89 40.15
C GLU A 153 -10.70 0.31 39.32
N PRO A 154 -11.85 0.21 38.64
CA PRO A 154 -12.26 1.19 37.63
C PRO A 154 -12.22 2.64 38.08
N GLU A 155 -12.71 2.97 39.29
CA GLU A 155 -12.73 4.35 39.79
C GLU A 155 -11.32 4.94 40.02
N ALA A 156 -10.38 4.10 40.44
CA ALA A 156 -8.99 4.53 40.60
C ALA A 156 -8.30 4.70 39.23
N GLY A 157 -8.65 3.82 38.27
CA GLY A 157 -8.21 3.92 36.88
C GLY A 157 -8.67 5.19 36.20
N ASP A 158 -9.94 5.56 36.32
CA ASP A 158 -10.52 6.80 35.79
C ASP A 158 -9.76 8.04 36.29
N ARG A 159 -9.48 8.12 37.60
CA ARG A 159 -8.68 9.22 38.16
C ARG A 159 -7.25 9.24 37.60
N ALA A 160 -6.64 8.08 37.46
CA ALA A 160 -5.30 7.94 36.89
C ALA A 160 -5.26 8.40 35.41
N LEU A 161 -6.23 8.00 34.60
CA LEU A 161 -6.35 8.44 33.20
C LEU A 161 -6.63 9.94 33.09
N ALA A 162 -7.50 10.49 33.97
CA ALA A 162 -7.82 11.90 33.94
C ALA A 162 -6.59 12.79 34.19
N ALA A 163 -5.62 12.32 34.98
CA ALA A 163 -4.37 13.02 35.27
C ALA A 163 -3.37 13.05 34.10
N LEU A 164 -3.57 12.28 33.03
CA LEU A 164 -2.63 12.15 31.91
C LEU A 164 -2.82 13.26 30.86
N SER A 165 -2.12 14.38 31.02
CA SER A 165 -2.19 15.50 30.07
C SER A 165 -1.50 15.22 28.72
N ALA A 166 -0.58 14.25 28.65
CA ALA A 166 0.14 13.90 27.43
C ALA A 166 -0.72 13.18 26.39
N VAL A 167 -1.85 12.56 26.82
CA VAL A 167 -2.79 11.85 25.94
C VAL A 167 -4.07 12.66 25.81
N PRO A 168 -4.59 12.90 24.59
CA PRO A 168 -5.84 13.63 24.38
C PRO A 168 -7.03 13.01 25.14
N ALA A 169 -7.91 13.86 25.69
CA ALA A 169 -9.03 13.41 26.51
C ALA A 169 -9.94 12.40 25.81
N ASP A 170 -10.26 12.66 24.53
CA ASP A 170 -11.11 11.77 23.73
C ASP A 170 -10.48 10.36 23.60
N TRP A 171 -9.15 10.29 23.40
CA TRP A 171 -8.45 9.01 23.31
C TRP A 171 -8.38 8.31 24.67
N ARG A 172 -8.19 9.06 25.78
CA ARG A 172 -8.27 8.47 27.12
C ARG A 172 -9.61 7.79 27.34
N THR A 173 -10.72 8.48 27.00
CA THR A 173 -12.08 7.94 27.11
C THR A 173 -12.32 6.70 26.24
N VAL A 174 -11.80 6.68 25.01
CA VAL A 174 -11.92 5.49 24.12
C VAL A 174 -11.14 4.31 24.68
N LEU A 175 -9.89 4.53 25.08
CA LEU A 175 -9.03 3.46 25.63
C LEU A 175 -9.56 2.93 26.98
N GLU A 176 -10.15 3.79 27.79
CA GLU A 176 -10.88 3.42 29.02
C GLU A 176 -12.07 2.51 28.69
N ALA A 177 -12.90 2.91 27.73
CA ALA A 177 -14.05 2.10 27.28
C ALA A 177 -13.61 0.72 26.74
N GLU A 178 -12.52 0.66 25.99
CA GLU A 178 -11.97 -0.61 25.51
C GLU A 178 -11.43 -1.50 26.63
N ALA A 179 -10.78 -0.90 27.62
CA ALA A 179 -10.31 -1.64 28.81
C ALA A 179 -11.49 -2.24 29.60
N LEU A 180 -12.53 -1.44 29.84
CA LEU A 180 -13.77 -1.90 30.49
C LEU A 180 -14.51 -2.96 29.67
N ALA A 181 -14.54 -2.80 28.35
CA ALA A 181 -15.18 -3.76 27.45
C ALA A 181 -14.52 -5.15 27.52
N ARG A 182 -13.20 -5.22 27.67
CA ARG A 182 -12.49 -6.48 27.90
C ARG A 182 -12.92 -7.19 29.18
N GLY A 183 -13.35 -6.45 30.19
CA GLY A 183 -13.93 -6.97 31.43
C GLY A 183 -15.43 -7.26 31.37
N GLY A 184 -16.11 -6.87 30.27
CA GLY A 184 -17.57 -7.05 30.12
C GLY A 184 -18.40 -6.01 30.88
N ASP A 185 -17.82 -4.89 31.32
CA ASP A 185 -18.53 -3.84 32.07
C ASP A 185 -19.31 -2.90 31.12
N ALA A 186 -20.40 -3.43 30.58
CA ALA A 186 -21.25 -2.72 29.62
C ALA A 186 -21.88 -1.43 30.20
N ALA A 187 -22.18 -1.42 31.49
CA ALA A 187 -22.81 -0.25 32.14
C ALA A 187 -21.88 0.96 32.18
N ARG A 188 -20.60 0.75 32.53
CA ARG A 188 -19.61 1.82 32.54
C ARG A 188 -19.21 2.26 31.13
N VAL A 189 -19.08 1.36 30.19
CA VAL A 189 -18.83 1.70 28.78
C VAL A 189 -19.94 2.58 28.23
N GLU A 190 -21.21 2.27 28.55
CA GLU A 190 -22.36 3.07 28.12
C GLU A 190 -22.34 4.49 28.74
N ALA A 191 -21.90 4.63 29.99
CA ALA A 191 -21.74 5.93 30.64
C ALA A 191 -20.66 6.82 29.98
N LEU A 192 -19.68 6.23 29.30
CA LEU A 192 -18.63 6.94 28.54
C LEU A 192 -19.08 7.31 27.13
N ALA A 193 -20.04 6.59 26.57
CA ALA A 193 -20.39 6.65 25.14
C ALA A 193 -20.75 8.06 24.64
N GLY A 194 -21.44 8.86 25.47
CA GLY A 194 -21.83 10.24 25.12
C GLY A 194 -20.69 11.27 25.08
N ARG A 195 -19.49 10.89 25.56
CA ARG A 195 -18.34 11.81 25.66
C ARG A 195 -17.51 11.89 24.37
N VAL A 196 -17.67 10.92 23.47
CA VAL A 196 -16.89 10.82 22.23
C VAL A 196 -17.80 10.52 21.05
N SER A 197 -17.66 11.28 19.97
CA SER A 197 -18.46 11.10 18.77
C SER A 197 -17.64 11.33 17.49
N GLY A 198 -18.04 10.65 16.42
CA GLY A 198 -17.50 10.83 15.06
C GLY A 198 -16.08 10.34 14.82
N GLY A 199 -15.74 10.16 13.55
CA GLY A 199 -14.42 9.72 13.11
C GLY A 199 -13.98 8.36 13.67
N ALA A 200 -12.68 8.14 13.73
CA ALA A 200 -12.09 6.89 14.22
C ALA A 200 -12.45 6.61 15.68
N ARG A 201 -12.49 7.64 16.52
CA ARG A 201 -12.81 7.50 17.95
C ARG A 201 -14.26 7.11 18.20
N GLY A 202 -15.20 7.75 17.49
CA GLY A 202 -16.61 7.37 17.56
C GLY A 202 -16.83 5.93 17.12
N ARG A 203 -16.15 5.50 16.05
CA ARG A 203 -16.17 4.11 15.59
C ARG A 203 -15.66 3.15 16.68
N ARG A 204 -14.50 3.40 17.26
CA ARG A 204 -13.92 2.55 18.33
C ARG A 204 -14.77 2.57 19.60
N MET A 205 -15.43 3.68 19.92
CA MET A 205 -16.39 3.72 21.02
C MET A 205 -17.58 2.78 20.74
N TRP A 206 -18.12 2.74 19.53
CA TRP A 206 -19.16 1.78 19.15
C TRP A 206 -18.67 0.34 19.26
N GLU A 207 -17.46 0.06 18.77
CA GLU A 207 -16.83 -1.27 18.87
C GLU A 207 -16.70 -1.70 20.34
N ALA A 208 -16.25 -0.81 21.23
CA ALA A 208 -16.16 -1.07 22.68
C ALA A 208 -17.54 -1.38 23.30
N ARG A 209 -18.58 -0.63 22.95
CA ARG A 209 -19.96 -0.87 23.43
C ARG A 209 -20.49 -2.23 22.99
N ILE A 210 -20.29 -2.59 21.74
CA ILE A 210 -20.70 -3.87 21.16
C ILE A 210 -19.97 -5.02 21.87
N GLU A 211 -18.65 -4.90 22.02
CA GLU A 211 -17.82 -5.93 22.69
C GLU A 211 -18.17 -6.09 24.18
N ALA A 212 -18.42 -5.00 24.88
CA ALA A 212 -18.84 -5.03 26.28
C ALA A 212 -20.16 -5.80 26.47
N ALA A 213 -21.17 -5.48 25.63
CA ALA A 213 -22.46 -6.18 25.67
C ALA A 213 -22.31 -7.67 25.32
N ARG A 214 -21.48 -7.99 24.29
CA ARG A 214 -21.19 -9.37 23.89
C ARG A 214 -20.52 -10.17 25.02
N ARG A 215 -19.54 -9.60 25.70
CA ARG A 215 -18.85 -10.25 26.83
C ARG A 215 -19.72 -10.37 28.09
N ALA A 216 -20.64 -9.45 28.28
CA ALA A 216 -21.66 -9.53 29.32
C ALA A 216 -22.73 -10.60 29.03
N GLY A 217 -22.70 -11.28 27.88
CA GLY A 217 -23.67 -12.29 27.46
C GLY A 217 -24.95 -11.73 26.84
N ASP A 218 -25.07 -10.39 26.70
CA ASP A 218 -26.23 -9.75 26.05
C ASP A 218 -26.05 -9.68 24.52
N LEU A 219 -26.11 -10.84 23.85
CA LEU A 219 -26.04 -10.88 22.38
C LEU A 219 -27.15 -10.06 21.69
N PRO A 220 -28.41 -10.06 22.14
CA PRO A 220 -29.42 -9.17 21.58
C PRO A 220 -29.11 -7.69 21.73
N GLY A 221 -28.56 -7.29 22.86
CA GLY A 221 -28.08 -5.93 23.13
C GLY A 221 -26.92 -5.53 22.21
N ALA A 222 -25.91 -6.40 22.11
CA ALA A 222 -24.77 -6.19 21.23
C ALA A 222 -25.22 -6.01 19.75
N ARG A 223 -26.18 -6.82 19.29
CA ARG A 223 -26.75 -6.68 17.93
C ARG A 223 -27.47 -5.35 17.73
N ARG A 224 -28.33 -4.94 18.69
CA ARG A 224 -28.98 -3.61 18.64
C ARG A 224 -27.98 -2.46 18.54
N LEU A 225 -26.89 -2.56 19.31
CA LEU A 225 -25.80 -1.57 19.26
C LEU A 225 -25.10 -1.57 17.90
N ALA A 226 -24.80 -2.73 17.31
CA ALA A 226 -24.20 -2.84 15.99
C ALA A 226 -25.13 -2.27 14.90
N ASP A 227 -26.42 -2.55 14.94
CA ASP A 227 -27.41 -2.02 14.02
C ASP A 227 -27.52 -0.48 14.14
N ARG A 228 -27.49 0.04 15.35
CA ARG A 228 -27.48 1.48 15.58
C ARG A 228 -26.19 2.12 15.08
N ALA A 229 -25.04 1.53 15.40
CA ALA A 229 -23.73 1.99 14.90
C ALA A 229 -23.69 2.04 13.36
N ARG A 230 -24.28 1.04 12.69
CA ARG A 230 -24.44 0.99 11.23
C ARG A 230 -25.26 2.15 10.71
N SER A 231 -26.40 2.47 11.36
CA SER A 231 -27.28 3.57 10.95
C SER A 231 -26.66 4.96 11.17
N GLU A 232 -25.77 5.09 12.15
CA GLU A 232 -25.07 6.35 12.51
C GLU A 232 -23.68 6.44 11.85
N ALA A 233 -23.27 5.44 11.08
CA ALA A 233 -21.94 5.40 10.47
C ALA A 233 -21.73 6.53 9.45
N GLY A 234 -20.63 7.27 9.59
CA GLY A 234 -20.28 8.40 8.73
C GLY A 234 -19.58 8.03 7.42
N SER A 235 -19.34 6.73 7.15
CA SER A 235 -18.72 6.25 5.91
C SER A 235 -19.24 4.87 5.52
N ASP A 236 -19.14 4.56 4.23
CA ASP A 236 -19.52 3.25 3.67
C ASP A 236 -18.73 2.10 4.31
N ALA A 237 -17.43 2.28 4.49
CA ALA A 237 -16.57 1.30 5.14
C ALA A 237 -16.99 1.04 6.61
N ALA A 238 -17.40 2.06 7.36
CA ALA A 238 -17.90 1.88 8.72
C ALA A 238 -19.29 1.22 8.70
N ARG A 239 -20.17 1.56 7.75
CA ARG A 239 -21.45 0.87 7.57
C ARG A 239 -21.26 -0.62 7.29
N ALA A 240 -20.35 -0.95 6.39
CA ALA A 240 -19.98 -2.34 6.08
C ALA A 240 -19.48 -3.09 7.31
N ALA A 241 -18.57 -2.48 8.09
CA ALA A 241 -18.01 -3.10 9.29
C ALA A 241 -19.08 -3.40 10.35
N PHE A 242 -19.98 -2.46 10.63
CA PHE A 242 -21.04 -2.67 11.61
C PHE A 242 -22.14 -3.61 11.10
N ALA A 243 -22.43 -3.64 9.79
CA ALA A 243 -23.32 -4.62 9.20
C ALA A 243 -22.75 -6.05 9.35
N GLN A 244 -21.48 -6.23 9.05
CA GLN A 244 -20.78 -7.50 9.21
C GLN A 244 -20.76 -7.94 10.68
N ALA A 245 -20.44 -7.04 11.63
CA ALA A 245 -20.49 -7.33 13.06
C ALA A 245 -21.90 -7.74 13.53
N SER A 246 -22.96 -7.05 13.05
CA SER A 246 -24.34 -7.43 13.33
C SER A 246 -24.69 -8.83 12.77
N GLY A 247 -24.16 -9.15 11.58
CA GLY A 247 -24.31 -10.49 10.98
C GLY A 247 -23.65 -11.59 11.80
N GLU A 248 -22.42 -11.37 12.31
CA GLU A 248 -21.74 -12.32 13.19
C GLU A 248 -22.51 -12.55 14.50
N LEU A 249 -23.06 -11.50 15.09
CA LEU A 249 -23.86 -11.59 16.30
C LEU A 249 -25.19 -12.33 16.05
N ALA A 250 -25.81 -12.16 14.89
CA ALA A 250 -27.00 -12.88 14.47
C ALA A 250 -26.68 -14.38 14.29
N ALA A 251 -25.57 -14.71 13.64
CA ALA A 251 -25.11 -16.09 13.47
C ALA A 251 -24.80 -16.76 14.81
N GLN A 252 -24.14 -16.07 15.75
CA GLN A 252 -23.90 -16.57 17.11
C GLN A 252 -25.21 -16.84 17.88
N ALA A 253 -26.27 -16.09 17.57
CA ALA A 253 -27.60 -16.29 18.15
C ALA A 253 -28.44 -17.36 17.42
N GLY A 254 -27.92 -18.00 16.37
CA GLY A 254 -28.62 -19.00 15.56
C GLY A 254 -29.62 -18.41 14.56
N ASP A 255 -29.59 -17.12 14.30
CA ASP A 255 -30.46 -16.41 13.34
C ASP A 255 -29.76 -16.28 11.98
N ASP A 256 -29.62 -17.41 11.28
CA ASP A 256 -28.90 -17.47 9.98
C ASP A 256 -29.55 -16.57 8.90
N ALA A 257 -30.86 -16.42 8.91
CA ALA A 257 -31.57 -15.59 7.94
C ALA A 257 -31.19 -14.10 8.09
N GLN A 258 -31.18 -13.63 9.33
CA GLN A 258 -30.74 -12.27 9.64
C GLN A 258 -29.24 -12.09 9.40
N ALA A 259 -28.42 -13.08 9.74
CA ALA A 259 -26.99 -13.06 9.49
C ALA A 259 -26.69 -12.84 8.00
N ARG A 260 -27.31 -13.64 7.10
CA ARG A 260 -27.18 -13.48 5.65
C ARG A 260 -27.63 -12.11 5.16
N THR A 261 -28.73 -11.60 5.71
CA THR A 261 -29.20 -10.24 5.35
C THR A 261 -28.16 -9.18 5.69
N ARG A 262 -27.56 -9.24 6.89
CA ARG A 262 -26.52 -8.30 7.32
C ARG A 262 -25.22 -8.45 6.54
N TYR A 263 -24.85 -9.66 6.16
CA TYR A 263 -23.67 -9.88 5.31
C TYR A 263 -23.84 -9.26 3.92
N ARG A 264 -25.02 -9.38 3.32
CA ARG A 264 -25.33 -8.70 2.05
C ARG A 264 -25.30 -7.19 2.20
N GLU A 265 -25.88 -6.64 3.27
CA GLU A 265 -25.82 -5.21 3.56
C GLU A 265 -24.38 -4.71 3.75
N ALA A 266 -23.48 -5.50 4.33
CA ALA A 266 -22.06 -5.17 4.45
C ALA A 266 -21.40 -5.06 3.08
N ILE A 267 -21.69 -6.00 2.18
CA ILE A 267 -21.22 -6.01 0.80
C ILE A 267 -21.79 -4.81 0.02
N ASP A 268 -23.08 -4.56 0.14
CA ASP A 268 -23.74 -3.47 -0.57
C ASP A 268 -23.22 -2.09 -0.13
N ALA A 269 -22.82 -1.96 1.15
CA ALA A 269 -22.29 -0.72 1.68
C ALA A 269 -20.89 -0.38 1.13
N ASP A 270 -19.99 -1.37 1.08
CA ASP A 270 -18.63 -1.20 0.56
C ASP A 270 -18.07 -2.56 0.09
N PRO A 271 -18.31 -2.95 -1.17
CA PRO A 271 -17.97 -4.29 -1.69
C PRO A 271 -16.48 -4.64 -1.61
N ALA A 272 -15.60 -3.63 -1.64
CA ALA A 272 -14.15 -3.81 -1.59
C ALA A 272 -13.60 -3.89 -0.15
N SER A 273 -14.40 -3.55 0.86
CA SER A 273 -13.94 -3.46 2.24
C SER A 273 -13.50 -4.80 2.84
N PRO A 274 -12.65 -4.79 3.87
CA PRO A 274 -12.34 -6.00 4.64
C PRO A 274 -13.59 -6.67 5.23
N ALA A 275 -14.59 -5.88 5.64
CA ALA A 275 -15.84 -6.37 6.18
C ALA A 275 -16.67 -7.10 5.12
N ALA A 276 -16.74 -6.56 3.89
CA ALA A 276 -17.41 -7.23 2.77
C ALA A 276 -16.77 -8.57 2.42
N ARG A 277 -15.42 -8.63 2.41
CA ARG A 277 -14.70 -9.90 2.19
C ARG A 277 -15.02 -10.95 3.26
N GLN A 278 -15.08 -10.54 4.54
CA GLN A 278 -15.47 -11.45 5.62
C GLN A 278 -16.93 -11.89 5.47
N ALA A 279 -17.82 -10.97 5.14
CA ALA A 279 -19.22 -11.26 4.87
C ALA A 279 -19.40 -12.24 3.69
N ALA A 280 -18.67 -12.01 2.59
CA ALA A 280 -18.66 -12.90 1.43
C ALA A 280 -18.19 -14.31 1.80
N ALA A 281 -17.10 -14.43 2.56
CA ALA A 281 -16.63 -15.72 3.06
C ALA A 281 -17.67 -16.44 3.92
N ARG A 282 -18.46 -15.71 4.73
CA ARG A 282 -19.58 -16.29 5.49
C ARG A 282 -20.73 -16.75 4.60
N LEU A 283 -21.08 -15.99 3.56
CA LEU A 283 -22.12 -16.39 2.61
C LEU A 283 -21.74 -17.65 1.83
N GLN A 284 -20.45 -17.87 1.58
CA GLN A 284 -19.93 -19.05 0.88
C GLN A 284 -19.88 -20.32 1.76
N GLN A 285 -19.89 -20.22 3.09
CA GLN A 285 -19.80 -21.36 4.00
C GLN A 285 -21.04 -22.27 3.99
N GLY A 286 -22.15 -21.87 3.35
CA GLY A 286 -23.35 -22.67 3.19
C GLY A 286 -23.72 -22.83 1.73
N THR A 287 -24.99 -23.12 1.46
CA THR A 287 -25.55 -23.05 0.09
C THR A 287 -25.99 -21.61 -0.19
N PRO A 288 -25.29 -20.85 -1.06
CA PRO A 288 -25.67 -19.50 -1.38
C PRO A 288 -27.04 -19.44 -2.05
N THR A 289 -27.85 -18.45 -1.69
CA THR A 289 -29.10 -18.11 -2.38
C THR A 289 -28.82 -17.23 -3.60
N ALA A 290 -29.81 -17.02 -4.46
CA ALA A 290 -29.64 -16.09 -5.59
C ALA A 290 -29.19 -14.67 -5.14
N GLY A 291 -29.74 -14.14 -4.04
CA GLY A 291 -29.30 -12.86 -3.50
C GLY A 291 -27.86 -12.88 -2.99
N ASP A 292 -27.39 -14.01 -2.47
CA ASP A 292 -26.01 -14.18 -2.03
C ASP A 292 -25.07 -14.20 -3.24
N TRP A 293 -25.40 -14.92 -4.32
CA TRP A 293 -24.60 -14.96 -5.54
C TRP A 293 -24.39 -13.58 -6.16
N LEU A 294 -25.44 -12.74 -6.16
CA LEU A 294 -25.31 -11.37 -6.67
C LEU A 294 -24.40 -10.50 -5.79
N ALA A 295 -24.49 -10.68 -4.47
CA ALA A 295 -23.59 -10.00 -3.53
C ALA A 295 -22.13 -10.45 -3.69
N LEU A 296 -21.91 -11.77 -3.81
CA LEU A 296 -20.57 -12.34 -4.07
C LEU A 296 -19.97 -11.79 -5.35
N ALA A 297 -20.74 -11.78 -6.46
CA ALA A 297 -20.28 -11.23 -7.72
C ALA A 297 -19.85 -9.75 -7.61
N ARG A 298 -20.59 -8.94 -6.83
CA ARG A 298 -20.21 -7.53 -6.58
C ARG A 298 -18.88 -7.41 -5.82
N THR A 299 -18.69 -8.23 -4.78
CA THR A 299 -17.43 -8.26 -4.04
C THR A 299 -16.27 -8.69 -4.94
N ASP A 300 -16.45 -9.76 -5.70
CA ASP A 300 -15.42 -10.30 -6.58
C ASP A 300 -15.05 -9.29 -7.69
N ARG A 301 -16.06 -8.62 -8.30
CA ARG A 301 -15.79 -7.52 -9.25
C ARG A 301 -15.01 -6.37 -8.61
N ALA A 302 -15.40 -5.95 -7.41
CA ALA A 302 -14.74 -4.88 -6.69
C ALA A 302 -13.29 -5.24 -6.30
N LEU A 303 -13.00 -6.52 -6.16
CA LEU A 303 -11.68 -7.06 -5.85
C LEU A 303 -10.87 -7.43 -7.11
N GLY A 304 -11.41 -7.25 -8.32
CA GLY A 304 -10.76 -7.66 -9.57
C GLY A 304 -10.73 -9.19 -9.78
N LEU A 305 -11.47 -9.96 -8.99
CA LEU A 305 -11.64 -11.41 -9.12
C LEU A 305 -12.69 -11.69 -10.20
N ASN A 306 -12.35 -11.29 -11.42
CA ASN A 306 -13.34 -11.22 -12.51
C ASN A 306 -13.86 -12.60 -12.95
N GLY A 307 -13.02 -13.64 -12.85
CA GLY A 307 -13.42 -15.02 -13.14
C GLY A 307 -14.47 -15.52 -12.17
N GLU A 308 -14.23 -15.35 -10.88
CA GLU A 308 -15.12 -15.71 -9.78
C GLU A 308 -16.43 -14.92 -9.86
N ALA A 309 -16.34 -13.63 -10.17
CA ALA A 309 -17.51 -12.77 -10.36
C ALA A 309 -18.40 -13.28 -11.50
N ALA A 310 -17.80 -13.65 -12.64
CA ALA A 310 -18.55 -14.20 -13.77
C ALA A 310 -19.24 -15.51 -13.41
N ASP A 311 -18.59 -16.38 -12.65
CA ASP A 311 -19.17 -17.64 -12.19
C ASP A 311 -20.33 -17.39 -11.21
N ALA A 312 -20.19 -16.44 -10.28
CA ALA A 312 -21.27 -16.04 -9.38
C ALA A 312 -22.47 -15.43 -10.10
N TYR A 313 -22.26 -14.60 -11.13
CA TYR A 313 -23.36 -14.11 -11.99
C TYR A 313 -24.05 -15.24 -12.74
N ARG A 314 -23.33 -16.28 -13.19
CA ARG A 314 -23.95 -17.45 -13.84
C ARG A 314 -24.83 -18.22 -12.86
N GLU A 315 -24.41 -18.43 -11.63
CA GLU A 315 -25.21 -19.08 -10.60
C GLU A 315 -26.49 -18.30 -10.33
N TRP A 316 -26.42 -16.97 -10.29
CA TRP A 316 -27.61 -16.13 -10.19
C TRP A 316 -28.57 -16.30 -11.38
N LEU A 317 -28.04 -16.31 -12.60
CA LEU A 317 -28.83 -16.53 -13.83
C LEU A 317 -29.45 -17.94 -13.87
N ALA A 318 -28.73 -18.96 -13.41
CA ALA A 318 -29.21 -20.33 -13.33
C ALA A 318 -30.35 -20.50 -12.34
N ALA A 319 -30.42 -19.68 -11.30
CA ALA A 319 -31.55 -19.65 -10.36
C ALA A 319 -32.87 -19.14 -10.99
N GLY A 320 -32.82 -18.56 -12.19
CA GLY A 320 -34.02 -18.13 -12.95
C GLY A 320 -34.81 -17.00 -12.31
N VAL A 321 -34.18 -16.24 -11.42
CA VAL A 321 -34.81 -15.13 -10.68
C VAL A 321 -34.69 -13.80 -11.44
N GLY A 322 -35.41 -12.80 -10.99
CA GLY A 322 -35.37 -11.44 -11.54
C GLY A 322 -36.24 -11.26 -12.81
N THR A 323 -36.45 -10.01 -13.17
CA THR A 323 -37.15 -9.62 -14.40
C THR A 323 -36.26 -9.86 -15.63
N PRO A 324 -36.87 -9.94 -16.84
CA PRO A 324 -36.06 -10.03 -18.08
C PRO A 324 -35.04 -8.91 -18.25
N ALA A 325 -35.33 -7.70 -17.76
CA ALA A 325 -34.38 -6.58 -17.79
C ALA A 325 -33.20 -6.81 -16.85
N GLU A 326 -33.45 -7.21 -15.60
CA GLU A 326 -32.41 -7.56 -14.64
C GLU A 326 -31.54 -8.72 -15.12
N GLN A 327 -32.17 -9.75 -15.72
CA GLN A 327 -31.40 -10.86 -16.32
C GLN A 327 -30.52 -10.40 -17.49
N ALA A 328 -31.00 -9.44 -18.30
CA ALA A 328 -30.21 -8.88 -19.39
C ALA A 328 -29.00 -8.07 -18.84
N ASP A 329 -29.20 -7.29 -17.78
CA ASP A 329 -28.14 -6.53 -17.15
C ASP A 329 -27.09 -7.45 -16.48
N VAL A 330 -27.52 -8.49 -15.76
CA VAL A 330 -26.62 -9.45 -15.15
C VAL A 330 -25.85 -10.25 -16.23
N ARG A 331 -26.47 -10.58 -17.36
CA ARG A 331 -25.76 -11.21 -18.51
C ARG A 331 -24.66 -10.31 -19.05
N TYR A 332 -24.93 -9.02 -19.18
CA TYR A 332 -23.92 -8.06 -19.61
C TYR A 332 -22.78 -7.96 -18.61
N GLN A 333 -23.08 -7.85 -17.30
CA GLN A 333 -22.08 -7.83 -16.25
C GLN A 333 -21.24 -9.12 -16.21
N ALA A 334 -21.88 -10.28 -16.43
CA ALA A 334 -21.15 -11.55 -16.52
C ALA A 334 -20.22 -11.60 -17.74
N ALA A 335 -20.70 -11.12 -18.90
CA ALA A 335 -19.87 -11.05 -20.11
C ALA A 335 -18.70 -10.08 -19.97
N ASP A 336 -18.91 -8.93 -19.36
CA ASP A 336 -17.87 -7.95 -19.05
C ASP A 336 -16.83 -8.51 -18.06
N ALA A 337 -17.29 -9.24 -17.04
CA ALA A 337 -16.40 -9.95 -16.14
C ALA A 337 -15.59 -11.05 -16.84
N LEU A 338 -16.20 -11.81 -17.73
CA LEU A 338 -15.50 -12.81 -18.56
C LEU A 338 -14.44 -12.18 -19.48
N PHE A 339 -14.76 -11.03 -20.06
CA PHE A 339 -13.82 -10.27 -20.88
C PHE A 339 -12.60 -9.83 -20.08
N ASP A 340 -12.81 -9.25 -18.89
CA ASP A 340 -11.74 -8.82 -17.99
C ASP A 340 -10.94 -10.03 -17.46
N ALA A 341 -11.58 -11.18 -17.25
CA ALA A 341 -10.95 -12.45 -16.89
C ALA A 341 -10.22 -13.13 -18.07
N GLN A 342 -10.25 -12.54 -19.27
CA GLN A 342 -9.70 -13.09 -20.50
C GLN A 342 -10.31 -14.46 -20.93
N ARG A 343 -11.52 -14.77 -20.45
CA ARG A 343 -12.30 -15.96 -20.82
C ARG A 343 -13.14 -15.67 -22.08
N TYR A 344 -12.48 -15.25 -23.14
CA TYR A 344 -13.11 -14.69 -24.34
C TYR A 344 -14.07 -15.65 -25.04
N ASP A 345 -13.79 -16.94 -25.04
CA ASP A 345 -14.64 -17.97 -25.68
C ASP A 345 -16.04 -18.06 -25.06
N GLU A 346 -16.18 -17.61 -23.79
CA GLU A 346 -17.45 -17.68 -23.06
C GLU A 346 -18.28 -16.38 -23.19
N VAL A 347 -17.65 -15.28 -23.59
CA VAL A 347 -18.32 -13.96 -23.72
C VAL A 347 -19.43 -14.00 -24.76
N GLU A 348 -19.17 -14.62 -25.93
CA GLU A 348 -20.17 -14.70 -27.02
C GLU A 348 -21.46 -15.42 -26.58
N ALA A 349 -21.33 -16.55 -25.91
CA ALA A 349 -22.48 -17.31 -25.41
C ALA A 349 -23.28 -16.50 -24.38
N MET A 350 -22.62 -15.72 -23.54
CA MET A 350 -23.27 -14.87 -22.53
C MET A 350 -24.03 -13.69 -23.18
N LEU A 351 -23.47 -13.10 -24.24
CA LEU A 351 -24.07 -11.96 -24.95
C LEU A 351 -25.17 -12.36 -25.94
N ALA A 352 -25.21 -13.60 -26.43
CA ALA A 352 -26.14 -14.05 -27.46
C ALA A 352 -27.62 -13.72 -27.17
N PRO A 353 -28.18 -13.90 -25.94
CA PRO A 353 -29.57 -13.56 -25.64
C PRO A 353 -29.84 -12.05 -25.61
N ILE A 354 -28.82 -11.21 -25.49
CA ILE A 354 -28.94 -9.74 -25.40
C ILE A 354 -28.27 -9.03 -26.58
N ARG A 355 -28.02 -9.74 -27.66
CA ARG A 355 -27.31 -9.24 -28.85
C ARG A 355 -27.92 -8.02 -29.53
N ALA A 356 -29.18 -7.67 -29.19
CA ALA A 356 -29.82 -6.45 -29.69
C ALA A 356 -29.36 -5.17 -28.99
N ARG A 357 -28.65 -5.28 -27.86
CA ARG A 357 -28.12 -4.13 -27.10
C ARG A 357 -26.84 -3.62 -27.77
N THR A 358 -26.72 -2.31 -27.89
CA THR A 358 -25.51 -1.67 -28.49
C THR A 358 -24.25 -1.96 -27.67
N ASP A 359 -24.31 -1.88 -26.33
CA ASP A 359 -23.20 -2.16 -25.44
C ASP A 359 -22.74 -3.64 -25.54
N ALA A 360 -23.67 -4.58 -25.71
CA ALA A 360 -23.35 -5.99 -25.95
C ALA A 360 -22.63 -6.19 -27.30
N GLN A 361 -23.01 -5.46 -28.34
CA GLN A 361 -22.34 -5.50 -29.64
C GLN A 361 -20.93 -4.90 -29.59
N GLU A 362 -20.75 -3.79 -28.84
CA GLU A 362 -19.44 -3.16 -28.65
C GLU A 362 -18.49 -4.10 -27.87
N LEU A 363 -18.97 -4.70 -26.78
CA LEU A 363 -18.18 -5.67 -25.99
C LEU A 363 -17.82 -6.90 -26.85
N TRP A 364 -18.75 -7.38 -27.69
CA TRP A 364 -18.48 -8.50 -28.57
C TRP A 364 -17.43 -8.15 -29.63
N ALA A 365 -17.51 -6.97 -30.25
CA ALA A 365 -16.50 -6.50 -31.18
C ALA A 365 -15.10 -6.44 -30.53
N GLY A 366 -15.01 -5.89 -29.31
CA GLY A 366 -13.79 -5.87 -28.52
C GLY A 366 -13.25 -7.27 -28.23
N THR A 367 -14.14 -8.20 -27.88
CA THR A 367 -13.78 -9.61 -27.62
C THR A 367 -13.18 -10.29 -28.84
N LEU A 368 -13.79 -10.13 -30.01
CA LEU A 368 -13.26 -10.66 -31.27
C LEU A 368 -11.87 -10.14 -31.57
N GLY A 369 -11.63 -8.86 -31.33
CA GLY A 369 -10.28 -8.25 -31.44
C GLY A 369 -9.26 -8.90 -30.52
N ARG A 370 -9.65 -9.18 -29.26
CA ARG A 370 -8.77 -9.89 -28.29
C ARG A 370 -8.49 -11.34 -28.67
N MET A 371 -9.42 -11.99 -29.36
CA MET A 371 -9.26 -13.35 -29.90
C MET A 371 -8.41 -13.38 -31.19
N GLY A 372 -7.96 -12.24 -31.69
CA GLY A 372 -7.25 -12.14 -32.96
C GLY A 372 -8.14 -12.24 -34.21
N ARG A 373 -9.47 -12.25 -34.04
CA ARG A 373 -10.46 -12.21 -35.14
C ARG A 373 -10.68 -10.75 -35.59
N THR A 374 -9.61 -10.16 -36.11
CA THR A 374 -9.53 -8.71 -36.36
C THR A 374 -10.48 -8.21 -37.42
N ASP A 375 -10.67 -8.99 -38.50
CA ASP A 375 -11.63 -8.64 -39.56
C ASP A 375 -13.07 -8.65 -39.05
N ASP A 376 -13.46 -9.70 -38.33
CA ASP A 376 -14.82 -9.78 -37.74
C ASP A 376 -15.08 -8.64 -36.74
N ALA A 377 -14.06 -8.29 -35.93
CA ALA A 377 -14.14 -7.18 -34.99
C ALA A 377 -14.31 -5.83 -35.73
N ALA A 378 -13.49 -5.60 -36.76
CA ALA A 378 -13.56 -4.37 -37.55
C ALA A 378 -14.91 -4.21 -38.27
N GLU A 379 -15.44 -5.28 -38.88
CA GLU A 379 -16.76 -5.27 -39.51
C GLU A 379 -17.86 -4.91 -38.53
N ARG A 380 -17.82 -5.43 -37.29
CA ARG A 380 -18.81 -5.08 -36.24
C ARG A 380 -18.72 -3.61 -35.84
N TYR A 381 -17.51 -3.10 -35.57
CA TYR A 381 -17.34 -1.69 -35.25
C TYR A 381 -17.83 -0.79 -36.40
N LEU A 382 -17.54 -1.17 -37.65
CA LEU A 382 -18.04 -0.44 -38.82
C LEU A 382 -19.58 -0.47 -38.93
N ALA A 383 -20.20 -1.60 -38.57
CA ALA A 383 -21.67 -1.71 -38.53
C ALA A 383 -22.29 -0.83 -37.43
N LEU A 384 -21.56 -0.57 -36.34
CA LEU A 384 -21.97 0.33 -35.25
C LEU A 384 -21.68 1.81 -35.54
N ALA A 385 -20.83 2.11 -36.53
CA ALA A 385 -20.41 3.47 -36.85
C ALA A 385 -21.56 4.44 -37.20
N PRO A 386 -22.66 4.05 -37.86
CA PRO A 386 -23.77 4.99 -38.12
C PRO A 386 -24.39 5.59 -36.86
N GLY A 387 -24.40 4.86 -35.73
CA GLY A 387 -24.92 5.33 -34.44
C GLY A 387 -23.92 6.14 -33.60
N ASN A 388 -22.63 5.87 -33.74
CA ASN A 388 -21.55 6.53 -33.02
C ASN A 388 -20.26 6.49 -33.87
N PRO A 389 -20.11 7.40 -34.84
CA PRO A 389 -19.12 7.23 -35.90
C PRO A 389 -17.67 7.33 -35.43
N ALA A 390 -17.29 8.39 -34.73
CA ALA A 390 -15.88 8.65 -34.40
C ALA A 390 -15.22 7.53 -33.60
N PRO A 391 -15.78 7.05 -32.45
CA PRO A 391 -15.18 5.94 -31.73
C PRO A 391 -15.19 4.63 -32.51
N ASN A 392 -16.30 4.30 -33.20
CA ASN A 392 -16.39 3.01 -33.88
C ASN A 392 -15.47 2.92 -35.11
N LEU A 393 -15.30 4.01 -35.85
CA LEU A 393 -14.26 4.08 -36.90
C LEU A 393 -12.86 3.95 -36.33
N TYR A 394 -12.59 4.59 -35.19
CA TYR A 394 -11.31 4.48 -34.51
C TYR A 394 -11.03 3.06 -34.02
N PHE A 395 -11.98 2.41 -33.34
CA PHE A 395 -11.82 1.04 -32.88
C PHE A 395 -11.69 0.03 -34.02
N ALA A 396 -12.43 0.21 -35.13
CA ALA A 396 -12.22 -0.60 -36.34
C ALA A 396 -10.78 -0.46 -36.85
N ALA A 397 -10.27 0.78 -36.92
CA ALA A 397 -8.88 1.02 -37.29
C ALA A 397 -7.88 0.38 -36.32
N ASP A 398 -8.12 0.50 -35.01
CA ASP A 398 -7.20 0.03 -33.98
C ASP A 398 -7.09 -1.50 -33.94
N VAL A 399 -8.19 -2.24 -34.14
CA VAL A 399 -8.15 -3.72 -34.22
C VAL A 399 -7.46 -4.19 -35.50
N LEU A 400 -7.66 -3.53 -36.64
CA LEU A 400 -6.93 -3.83 -37.89
C LEU A 400 -5.43 -3.54 -37.74
N HIS A 401 -5.08 -2.44 -37.10
CA HIS A 401 -3.69 -2.08 -36.81
C HIS A 401 -3.01 -3.16 -35.95
N GLN A 402 -3.70 -3.63 -34.88
CA GLN A 402 -3.20 -4.71 -34.05
C GLN A 402 -3.07 -6.04 -34.79
N GLY A 403 -3.96 -6.30 -35.76
CA GLY A 403 -3.92 -7.47 -36.64
C GLY A 403 -2.91 -7.38 -37.76
N GLY A 404 -2.25 -6.22 -37.95
CA GLY A 404 -1.22 -6.04 -38.98
C GLY A 404 -1.77 -5.56 -40.35
N ASP A 405 -3.08 -5.34 -40.48
CA ASP A 405 -3.67 -4.71 -41.69
C ASP A 405 -3.52 -3.19 -41.64
N LEU A 406 -2.29 -2.75 -41.87
CA LEU A 406 -1.92 -1.33 -41.73
C LEU A 406 -2.60 -0.47 -42.77
N ASP A 407 -2.79 -0.94 -44.00
CA ASP A 407 -3.38 -0.16 -45.08
C ASP A 407 -4.82 0.24 -44.74
N ARG A 408 -5.65 -0.73 -44.34
CA ARG A 408 -7.04 -0.47 -43.95
C ARG A 408 -7.09 0.37 -42.64
N ALA A 409 -6.24 0.08 -41.68
CA ALA A 409 -6.16 0.82 -40.42
C ALA A 409 -5.84 2.30 -40.66
N LEU A 410 -4.79 2.60 -41.43
CA LEU A 410 -4.37 3.97 -41.75
C LEU A 410 -5.44 4.72 -42.54
N ALA A 411 -6.15 4.05 -43.47
CA ALA A 411 -7.28 4.63 -44.19
C ALA A 411 -8.41 5.04 -43.23
N LEU A 412 -8.78 4.18 -42.27
CA LEU A 412 -9.82 4.48 -41.30
C LEU A 412 -9.38 5.59 -40.31
N TYR A 413 -8.13 5.61 -39.86
CA TYR A 413 -7.63 6.72 -39.02
C TYR A 413 -7.72 8.05 -39.77
N ARG A 414 -7.34 8.10 -41.08
CA ARG A 414 -7.50 9.32 -41.89
C ARG A 414 -8.97 9.73 -42.01
N ARG A 415 -9.90 8.77 -42.14
CA ARG A 415 -11.33 9.08 -42.14
C ARG A 415 -11.78 9.71 -40.81
N VAL A 416 -11.36 9.17 -39.66
CA VAL A 416 -11.67 9.78 -38.35
C VAL A 416 -11.16 11.22 -38.26
N GLU A 417 -9.94 11.49 -38.76
CA GLU A 417 -9.37 12.84 -38.79
C GLU A 417 -10.14 13.79 -39.71
N GLN A 418 -10.59 13.33 -40.88
CA GLN A 418 -11.26 14.15 -41.89
C GLN A 418 -12.74 14.36 -41.58
N GLU A 419 -13.44 13.31 -41.14
CA GLU A 419 -14.87 13.34 -40.90
C GLU A 419 -15.21 13.91 -39.50
N HIS A 420 -14.27 13.78 -38.52
CA HIS A 420 -14.48 14.20 -37.12
C HIS A 420 -13.30 14.96 -36.50
N PRO A 421 -12.77 16.03 -37.15
CA PRO A 421 -11.48 16.65 -36.81
C PRO A 421 -11.40 17.24 -35.41
N GLY A 422 -12.54 17.58 -34.79
CA GLY A 422 -12.59 18.11 -33.42
C GLY A 422 -12.78 17.06 -32.33
N SER A 423 -12.92 15.79 -32.69
CA SER A 423 -13.15 14.72 -31.74
C SER A 423 -11.87 14.31 -31.02
N HIS A 424 -12.04 13.77 -29.81
CA HIS A 424 -10.96 13.08 -29.08
C HIS A 424 -10.32 11.95 -29.94
N TRP A 425 -11.15 11.22 -30.69
CA TRP A 425 -10.75 10.10 -31.53
C TRP A 425 -9.87 10.51 -32.71
N ALA A 426 -10.10 11.68 -33.30
CA ALA A 426 -9.21 12.23 -34.32
C ALA A 426 -7.80 12.52 -33.75
N GLY A 427 -7.74 13.03 -32.52
CA GLY A 427 -6.46 13.19 -31.82
C GLY A 427 -5.72 11.86 -31.64
N LEU A 428 -6.42 10.82 -31.20
CA LEU A 428 -5.84 9.49 -31.04
C LEU A 428 -5.42 8.88 -32.38
N ALA A 429 -6.22 9.07 -33.45
CA ALA A 429 -5.88 8.62 -34.81
C ALA A 429 -4.56 9.25 -35.31
N ILE A 430 -4.39 10.57 -35.09
CA ILE A 430 -3.13 11.26 -35.38
C ILE A 430 -1.96 10.60 -34.64
N LEU A 431 -2.11 10.36 -33.33
CA LEU A 431 -1.04 9.73 -32.53
C LEU A 431 -0.68 8.31 -33.02
N ARG A 432 -1.67 7.51 -33.42
CA ARG A 432 -1.44 6.18 -34.00
C ARG A 432 -0.70 6.24 -35.32
N ARG A 433 -1.12 7.13 -36.22
CA ARG A 433 -0.44 7.32 -37.51
C ARG A 433 0.98 7.84 -37.34
N ALA A 434 1.19 8.80 -36.45
CA ALA A 434 2.52 9.32 -36.15
C ALA A 434 3.44 8.23 -35.60
N GLY A 435 2.93 7.38 -34.70
CA GLY A 435 3.67 6.23 -34.17
C GLY A 435 4.05 5.24 -35.26
N GLN A 436 3.15 4.95 -36.21
CA GLN A 436 3.45 4.05 -37.34
C GLN A 436 4.51 4.67 -38.27
N ALA A 437 4.36 5.94 -38.67
CA ALA A 437 5.36 6.63 -39.48
C ALA A 437 6.77 6.59 -38.84
N PHE A 438 6.85 6.76 -37.50
CA PHE A 438 8.11 6.63 -36.77
C PHE A 438 8.72 5.23 -36.85
N LEU A 439 7.90 4.17 -36.74
CA LEU A 439 8.34 2.78 -36.87
C LEU A 439 8.80 2.46 -38.30
N ASP A 440 8.13 3.04 -39.29
CA ASP A 440 8.47 2.94 -40.72
C ASP A 440 9.70 3.80 -41.10
N GLN A 441 10.29 4.50 -40.11
CA GLN A 441 11.44 5.42 -40.29
C GLN A 441 11.13 6.66 -41.15
N ASP A 442 9.86 6.95 -41.42
CA ASP A 442 9.44 8.24 -41.99
C ASP A 442 9.34 9.29 -40.88
N TYR A 443 10.51 9.68 -40.39
CA TYR A 443 10.64 10.59 -39.26
C TYR A 443 10.10 11.99 -39.56
N ALA A 444 10.13 12.43 -40.80
CA ALA A 444 9.58 13.71 -41.20
C ALA A 444 8.05 13.75 -41.09
N GLU A 445 7.36 12.75 -41.68
CA GLU A 445 5.89 12.61 -41.53
C GLU A 445 5.52 12.42 -40.06
N ALA A 446 6.26 11.58 -39.31
CA ALA A 446 6.02 11.36 -37.90
C ALA A 446 6.05 12.67 -37.09
N ALA A 447 7.07 13.50 -37.30
CA ALA A 447 7.20 14.79 -36.60
C ALA A 447 6.05 15.75 -36.95
N GLU A 448 5.69 15.87 -38.23
CA GLU A 448 4.56 16.67 -38.66
C GLU A 448 3.22 16.24 -38.07
N LEU A 449 2.97 14.93 -38.03
CA LEU A 449 1.76 14.38 -37.43
C LEU A 449 1.69 14.68 -35.92
N TRP A 450 2.77 14.44 -35.17
CA TRP A 450 2.79 14.80 -33.75
C TRP A 450 2.62 16.29 -33.50
N ASP A 451 3.24 17.15 -34.32
CA ASP A 451 3.07 18.61 -34.23
C ASP A 451 1.64 19.08 -34.60
N ARG A 452 0.88 18.28 -35.34
CA ARG A 452 -0.56 18.50 -35.63
C ARG A 452 -1.49 18.17 -34.48
N TYR A 453 -1.04 17.39 -33.50
CA TYR A 453 -1.87 17.03 -32.35
C TYR A 453 -2.30 18.28 -31.56
N ARG A 454 -3.61 18.45 -31.32
CA ARG A 454 -4.19 19.62 -30.63
C ARG A 454 -4.85 19.27 -29.29
N GLY A 455 -4.91 18.00 -28.91
CA GLY A 455 -5.45 17.56 -27.61
C GLY A 455 -4.55 17.98 -26.46
N ARG A 456 -5.15 18.27 -25.29
CA ARG A 456 -4.38 18.66 -24.11
C ARG A 456 -3.76 17.44 -23.40
N ALA A 457 -4.48 16.32 -23.34
CA ALA A 457 -4.11 15.17 -22.54
C ALA A 457 -2.73 14.57 -22.92
N GLU A 458 -2.42 14.51 -24.22
CA GLU A 458 -1.18 13.92 -24.73
C GLU A 458 -0.21 14.96 -25.35
N ALA A 459 -0.42 16.24 -25.07
CA ALA A 459 0.35 17.32 -25.71
C ALA A 459 1.86 17.22 -25.45
N VAL A 460 2.26 16.88 -24.23
CA VAL A 460 3.68 16.74 -23.85
C VAL A 460 4.28 15.49 -24.47
N ARG A 461 3.53 14.39 -24.50
CA ARG A 461 3.90 13.16 -25.20
C ARG A 461 4.13 13.42 -26.70
N ALA A 462 3.17 14.05 -27.36
CA ALA A 462 3.27 14.37 -28.78
C ALA A 462 4.50 15.25 -29.07
N ARG A 463 4.75 16.27 -28.26
CA ARG A 463 5.92 17.15 -28.38
C ARG A 463 7.24 16.42 -28.17
N TYR A 464 7.30 15.48 -27.22
CA TYR A 464 8.50 14.66 -27.01
C TYR A 464 8.79 13.81 -28.23
N TRP A 465 7.78 13.08 -28.73
CA TRP A 465 7.96 12.18 -29.87
C TRP A 465 8.21 12.94 -31.18
N ALA A 466 7.64 14.15 -31.37
CA ALA A 466 8.04 15.04 -32.47
C ALA A 466 9.53 15.41 -32.38
N GLY A 467 10.02 15.75 -31.18
CA GLY A 467 11.44 16.00 -30.96
C GLY A 467 12.31 14.77 -31.21
N ARG A 468 11.86 13.58 -30.81
CA ARG A 468 12.57 12.31 -31.10
C ARG A 468 12.64 12.03 -32.61
N ALA A 469 11.54 12.21 -33.33
CA ALA A 469 11.50 12.04 -34.78
C ALA A 469 12.44 13.01 -35.50
N LEU A 470 12.43 14.28 -35.11
CA LEU A 470 13.36 15.27 -35.66
C LEU A 470 14.83 14.92 -35.40
N ALA A 471 15.15 14.40 -34.20
CA ALA A 471 16.50 13.96 -33.88
C ALA A 471 16.94 12.76 -34.75
N GLU A 472 16.05 11.77 -34.99
CA GLU A 472 16.32 10.63 -35.89
C GLU A 472 16.42 11.08 -37.34
N ALA A 473 15.67 12.13 -37.75
CA ALA A 473 15.79 12.75 -39.08
C ALA A 473 17.07 13.60 -39.27
N GLY A 474 17.86 13.80 -38.19
CA GLY A 474 19.11 14.59 -38.24
C GLY A 474 18.91 16.08 -37.95
N ASP A 475 17.69 16.58 -37.73
CA ASP A 475 17.41 17.95 -37.32
C ASP A 475 17.53 18.15 -35.83
N SER A 476 18.78 18.12 -35.34
CA SER A 476 19.08 18.24 -33.90
C SER A 476 18.66 19.62 -33.33
N ALA A 477 18.60 20.69 -34.17
CA ALA A 477 18.22 22.03 -33.71
C ALA A 477 16.72 22.09 -33.41
N ALA A 478 15.87 21.63 -34.34
CA ALA A 478 14.43 21.56 -34.13
C ALA A 478 14.06 20.58 -33.03
N ALA A 479 14.75 19.43 -32.91
CA ALA A 479 14.58 18.50 -31.80
C ALA A 479 14.83 19.14 -30.43
N ALA A 480 15.97 19.86 -30.30
CA ALA A 480 16.32 20.53 -29.05
C ALA A 480 15.30 21.65 -28.69
N GLU A 481 14.73 22.33 -29.66
CA GLU A 481 13.65 23.30 -29.40
C GLU A 481 12.41 22.63 -28.79
N ARG A 482 11.97 21.47 -29.33
CA ARG A 482 10.84 20.68 -28.78
C ARG A 482 11.12 20.22 -27.35
N PHE A 483 12.31 19.67 -27.09
CA PHE A 483 12.69 19.21 -25.76
C PHE A 483 12.75 20.37 -24.74
N ARG A 484 13.37 21.51 -25.07
CA ARG A 484 13.38 22.67 -24.18
C ARG A 484 11.99 23.26 -23.95
N ALA A 485 11.09 23.19 -24.93
CA ALA A 485 9.70 23.60 -24.74
C ALA A 485 8.97 22.71 -23.69
N ILE A 486 9.28 21.41 -23.62
CA ILE A 486 8.78 20.53 -22.56
C ILE A 486 9.31 20.95 -21.19
N LEU A 487 10.64 21.19 -21.10
CA LEU A 487 11.28 21.60 -19.84
C LEU A 487 10.75 22.95 -19.32
N ARG A 488 10.29 23.85 -20.21
CA ARG A 488 9.64 25.11 -19.81
C ARG A 488 8.20 24.92 -19.33
N ALA A 489 7.45 23.99 -19.93
CA ALA A 489 6.01 23.82 -19.69
C ALA A 489 5.71 22.87 -18.51
N GLU A 490 6.39 21.75 -18.43
CA GLU A 490 6.08 20.64 -17.49
C GLU A 490 7.35 19.97 -16.96
N ARG A 491 8.11 20.72 -16.17
CA ARG A 491 9.45 20.34 -15.69
C ARG A 491 9.51 19.03 -14.88
N ASP A 492 8.42 18.63 -14.28
CA ASP A 492 8.32 17.46 -13.39
C ASP A 492 7.60 16.28 -14.04
N SER A 493 7.43 16.28 -15.37
CA SER A 493 6.83 15.19 -16.11
C SER A 493 7.86 14.10 -16.49
N TYR A 494 7.35 12.90 -16.80
CA TYR A 494 8.17 11.83 -17.38
C TYR A 494 8.88 12.27 -18.66
N TYR A 495 8.16 12.99 -19.54
CA TYR A 495 8.74 13.46 -20.80
C TYR A 495 9.76 14.59 -20.61
N ALA A 496 9.67 15.34 -19.52
CA ALA A 496 10.73 16.29 -19.16
C ALA A 496 12.01 15.56 -18.74
N LEU A 497 11.91 14.44 -18.03
CA LEU A 497 13.06 13.60 -17.72
C LEU A 497 13.71 13.09 -19.02
N LEU A 498 12.93 12.54 -19.94
CA LEU A 498 13.47 12.06 -21.22
C LEU A 498 14.05 13.17 -22.08
N ALA A 499 13.38 14.35 -22.11
CA ALA A 499 13.86 15.54 -22.83
C ALA A 499 15.20 16.05 -22.25
N SER A 500 15.35 16.06 -20.92
CA SER A 500 16.60 16.45 -20.26
C SER A 500 17.75 15.50 -20.60
N GLN A 501 17.47 14.20 -20.63
CA GLN A 501 18.43 13.17 -21.03
C GLN A 501 18.86 13.34 -22.49
N ALA A 502 17.89 13.58 -23.40
CA ALA A 502 18.16 13.82 -24.81
C ALA A 502 19.01 15.08 -25.08
N LEU A 503 18.86 16.10 -24.25
CA LEU A 503 19.63 17.33 -24.32
C LEU A 503 20.98 17.26 -23.60
N GLY A 504 21.24 16.26 -22.75
CA GLY A 504 22.35 16.27 -21.82
C GLY A 504 22.26 17.35 -20.75
N GLU A 505 21.05 17.88 -20.51
CA GLU A 505 20.77 18.91 -19.52
C GLU A 505 20.28 18.25 -18.20
N PRO A 506 20.58 18.85 -17.02
CA PRO A 506 20.11 18.27 -15.76
C PRO A 506 18.56 18.20 -15.71
N PHE A 507 18.05 17.03 -15.31
CA PHE A 507 16.64 16.89 -14.96
C PHE A 507 16.41 17.50 -13.59
N TRP A 508 15.34 18.29 -13.53
CA TRP A 508 14.77 18.82 -12.31
C TRP A 508 15.49 19.91 -11.55
N PRO A 509 14.67 20.57 -10.70
CA PRO A 509 14.13 21.88 -11.06
C PRO A 509 15.20 22.89 -10.78
N LEU A 510 15.65 23.59 -11.77
CA LEU A 510 16.54 24.73 -11.58
C LEU A 510 15.94 25.95 -12.27
N PRO A 511 16.03 27.12 -11.62
CA PRO A 511 16.62 27.37 -10.30
C PRO A 511 15.59 27.15 -9.17
N LEU A 512 16.05 26.51 -8.06
CA LEU A 512 15.29 26.47 -6.81
C LEU A 512 15.36 27.84 -6.13
N GLN A 513 14.26 28.26 -5.54
CA GLN A 513 14.28 29.39 -4.61
C GLN A 513 14.99 29.00 -3.30
N PRO A 514 15.57 29.94 -2.56
CA PRO A 514 16.12 29.66 -1.24
C PRO A 514 15.04 29.05 -0.33
N SER A 515 15.42 27.98 0.39
CA SER A 515 14.53 27.38 1.37
C SER A 515 14.26 28.34 2.53
N PRO A 516 13.02 28.45 3.02
CA PRO A 516 12.75 29.25 4.19
C PRO A 516 13.51 28.68 5.40
N PRO A 517 14.00 29.51 6.34
CA PRO A 517 14.71 29.04 7.52
C PRO A 517 13.79 28.20 8.42
N THR A 518 14.41 27.37 9.25
CA THR A 518 13.69 26.63 10.28
C THR A 518 13.26 27.58 11.39
N ASP A 519 11.97 27.58 11.74
CA ASP A 519 11.43 28.35 12.85
C ASP A 519 11.43 27.51 14.12
N ALA A 520 12.26 27.85 15.08
CA ALA A 520 12.42 27.12 16.33
C ALA A 520 11.15 27.15 17.20
N GLN A 521 10.39 28.25 17.17
CA GLN A 521 9.15 28.38 17.93
C GLN A 521 8.07 27.49 17.34
N ALA A 522 7.92 27.48 16.01
CA ALA A 522 7.03 26.58 15.29
C ALA A 522 7.40 25.11 15.55
N ALA A 523 8.68 24.75 15.46
CA ALA A 523 9.15 23.40 15.73
C ALA A 523 8.82 22.95 17.16
N ALA A 524 9.05 23.81 18.16
CA ALA A 524 8.71 23.52 19.57
C ALA A 524 7.20 23.37 19.79
N ALA A 525 6.37 24.17 19.12
CA ALA A 525 4.91 24.06 19.18
C ALA A 525 4.42 22.74 18.57
N VAL A 526 4.97 22.37 17.44
CA VAL A 526 4.70 21.09 16.76
C VAL A 526 5.12 19.89 17.63
N ALA A 527 6.32 19.92 18.21
CA ALA A 527 6.81 18.85 19.08
C ALA A 527 5.88 18.63 20.28
N ARG A 528 5.40 19.71 20.90
CA ARG A 528 4.40 19.62 22.00
C ARG A 528 3.08 19.01 21.52
N ALA A 529 2.59 19.41 20.35
CA ALA A 529 1.33 18.92 19.82
C ALA A 529 1.39 17.44 19.41
N LEU A 530 2.55 16.98 18.95
CA LEU A 530 2.76 15.57 18.54
C LEU A 530 3.17 14.64 19.69
N ARG A 531 3.34 15.17 20.93
CA ARG A 531 3.70 14.34 22.09
C ARG A 531 2.68 13.22 22.33
N GLY A 532 1.39 13.50 22.17
CA GLY A 532 0.33 12.49 22.30
C GLY A 532 0.47 11.36 21.27
N VAL A 533 0.89 11.69 20.06
CA VAL A 533 1.18 10.70 18.99
C VAL A 533 2.30 9.76 19.42
N ASP A 534 3.40 10.33 19.97
CA ASP A 534 4.55 9.55 20.40
C ASP A 534 4.19 8.62 21.57
N VAL A 535 3.43 9.13 22.56
CA VAL A 535 2.98 8.34 23.72
C VAL A 535 2.04 7.22 23.31
N LEU A 536 1.06 7.49 22.44
CA LEU A 536 0.11 6.46 21.97
C LEU A 536 0.83 5.38 21.19
N ARG A 537 1.79 5.73 20.33
CA ARG A 537 2.59 4.77 19.57
C ARG A 537 3.43 3.90 20.48
N GLU A 538 4.18 4.48 21.41
CA GLU A 538 5.01 3.77 22.39
C GLU A 538 4.17 2.86 23.29
N ALA A 539 2.98 3.33 23.67
CA ALA A 539 2.02 2.53 24.41
C ALA A 539 1.39 1.38 23.60
N GLY A 540 1.68 1.23 22.29
CA GLY A 540 1.16 0.16 21.45
C GLY A 540 -0.27 0.41 20.94
N PHE A 541 -0.63 1.68 20.70
CA PHE A 541 -1.89 2.10 20.09
C PHE A 541 -1.64 2.83 18.76
N PRO A 542 -1.10 2.13 17.72
CA PRO A 542 -0.67 2.77 16.48
C PRO A 542 -1.81 3.44 15.72
N GLU A 543 -3.03 2.89 15.73
CA GLU A 543 -4.20 3.49 15.09
C GLU A 543 -4.63 4.80 15.77
N ALA A 544 -4.58 4.83 17.10
CA ALA A 544 -4.86 6.04 17.85
C ALA A 544 -3.79 7.12 17.61
N ALA A 545 -2.53 6.71 17.48
CA ALA A 545 -1.42 7.59 17.14
C ALA A 545 -1.59 8.20 15.74
N GLU A 546 -2.01 7.40 14.75
CA GLU A 546 -2.26 7.87 13.39
C GLU A 546 -3.41 8.89 13.34
N ASP A 547 -4.55 8.59 13.98
CA ASP A 547 -5.69 9.52 14.07
C ASP A 547 -5.28 10.83 14.78
N GLU A 548 -4.47 10.76 15.83
CA GLU A 548 -4.00 11.97 16.50
C GLU A 548 -3.01 12.77 15.66
N ALA A 549 -2.16 12.12 14.86
CA ALA A 549 -1.31 12.78 13.88
C ALA A 549 -2.15 13.52 12.82
N ASP A 550 -3.24 12.92 12.37
CA ASP A 550 -4.20 13.53 11.44
C ASP A 550 -4.90 14.75 12.05
N ARG A 551 -5.25 14.66 13.32
CA ARG A 551 -5.85 15.78 14.05
C ARG A 551 -4.87 16.92 14.28
N ALA A 552 -3.63 16.60 14.67
CA ALA A 552 -2.58 17.59 14.82
C ALA A 552 -2.38 18.34 13.49
N ALA A 553 -2.38 17.61 12.37
CA ALA A 553 -2.28 18.21 11.04
C ALA A 553 -3.46 19.13 10.68
N SER A 554 -4.66 18.84 11.19
CA SER A 554 -5.85 19.67 10.96
C SER A 554 -5.92 20.90 11.87
N ARG A 555 -5.38 20.83 13.08
CA ARG A 555 -5.44 21.89 14.09
C ARG A 555 -4.28 22.87 14.02
N LEU A 556 -3.08 22.36 13.73
CA LEU A 556 -1.86 23.13 13.60
C LEU A 556 -1.69 23.67 12.19
N GLY A 557 -1.10 24.84 12.08
CA GLY A 557 -0.46 25.23 10.85
C GLY A 557 -1.35 25.87 9.80
N ARG A 558 -1.92 27.00 10.13
CA ARG A 558 -2.38 27.94 9.09
C ARG A 558 -1.24 28.81 8.55
N ASP A 559 -0.21 29.07 9.34
CA ASP A 559 1.01 29.75 8.89
C ASP A 559 2.02 28.78 8.27
N GLN A 560 2.84 29.30 7.38
CA GLN A 560 3.74 28.50 6.54
C GLN A 560 4.88 27.87 7.36
N ALA A 561 5.41 28.56 8.38
CA ALA A 561 6.51 28.04 9.21
C ALA A 561 6.07 26.80 9.99
N THR A 562 4.89 26.86 10.63
CA THR A 562 4.29 25.73 11.34
C THR A 562 3.99 24.56 10.41
N ARG A 563 3.53 24.80 9.17
CA ARG A 563 3.26 23.74 8.20
C ARG A 563 4.52 23.02 7.74
N TYR A 564 5.62 23.74 7.50
CA TYR A 564 6.92 23.13 7.21
C TYR A 564 7.37 22.25 8.40
N ALA A 565 7.40 22.82 9.62
CA ALA A 565 7.83 22.10 10.82
C ALA A 565 6.97 20.86 11.08
N LEU A 566 5.65 20.95 10.89
CA LEU A 566 4.72 19.83 11.07
C LEU A 566 4.97 18.72 10.04
N ALA A 567 5.12 19.07 8.76
CA ALA A 567 5.36 18.07 7.72
C ALA A 567 6.68 17.32 7.96
N GLU A 568 7.74 18.03 8.33
CA GLU A 568 9.04 17.44 8.65
C GLU A 568 8.96 16.53 9.87
N ALA A 569 8.31 16.97 10.94
CA ALA A 569 8.11 16.18 12.15
C ALA A 569 7.26 14.91 11.90
N LEU A 570 6.32 14.97 10.96
CA LEU A 570 5.53 13.81 10.54
C LEU A 570 6.34 12.83 9.70
N ILE A 571 7.24 13.32 8.82
CA ILE A 571 8.16 12.45 8.05
C ILE A 571 9.08 11.69 9.01
N GLU A 572 9.66 12.36 10.00
CA GLU A 572 10.52 11.74 11.02
C GLU A 572 9.81 10.62 11.80
N ARG A 573 8.49 10.74 11.97
CA ARG A 573 7.65 9.75 12.68
C ARG A 573 7.07 8.67 11.78
N GLY A 574 7.38 8.67 10.48
CA GLY A 574 6.89 7.68 9.53
C GLY A 574 5.56 8.04 8.85
N TYR A 575 4.96 9.19 9.15
CA TYR A 575 3.66 9.61 8.56
C TYR A 575 3.84 10.34 7.21
N GLY A 576 4.51 9.70 6.25
CA GLY A 576 4.88 10.31 4.96
C GLY A 576 3.68 10.78 4.14
N ARG A 577 2.58 10.01 4.12
CA ARG A 577 1.35 10.39 3.40
C ARG A 577 0.79 11.73 3.88
N ARG A 578 0.74 11.94 5.20
CA ARG A 578 0.22 13.19 5.77
C ARG A 578 1.12 14.37 5.46
N ALA A 579 2.43 14.18 5.54
CA ALA A 579 3.40 15.20 5.15
C ALA A 579 3.27 15.58 3.66
N LEU A 580 3.11 14.61 2.77
CA LEU A 580 2.89 14.82 1.34
C LEU A 580 1.66 15.71 1.09
N LEU A 581 0.52 15.44 1.74
CA LEU A 581 -0.70 16.25 1.62
C LEU A 581 -0.47 17.70 2.09
N ILE A 582 0.28 17.90 3.18
CA ILE A 582 0.69 19.24 3.63
C ILE A 582 1.57 19.89 2.55
N GLY A 583 2.54 19.16 2.01
CA GLY A 583 3.46 19.65 0.98
C GLY A 583 2.77 20.14 -0.29
N GLN A 584 1.69 19.49 -0.72
CA GLN A 584 0.88 19.90 -1.87
C GLN A 584 0.20 21.25 -1.64
N SER A 585 -0.13 21.57 -0.40
CA SER A 585 -0.83 22.79 -0.01
C SER A 585 0.11 23.94 0.44
N LEU A 586 1.45 23.73 0.46
CA LEU A 586 2.42 24.79 0.76
C LEU A 586 2.43 25.83 -0.35
N GLY A 587 2.31 27.08 0.03
CA GLY A 587 2.45 28.22 -0.87
C GLY A 587 3.91 28.60 -1.18
N GLY A 588 4.10 29.63 -2.00
CA GLY A 588 5.42 30.14 -2.37
C GLY A 588 6.08 29.38 -3.52
N GLY A 589 7.32 29.73 -3.84
CA GLY A 589 8.08 29.11 -4.92
C GLY A 589 8.57 27.71 -4.60
N VAL A 590 9.07 27.04 -5.63
CA VAL A 590 9.66 25.70 -5.50
C VAL A 590 11.04 25.84 -4.86
N ASN A 591 11.24 25.19 -3.70
CA ASN A 591 12.51 25.14 -2.98
C ASN A 591 12.79 23.71 -2.52
N GLU A 592 14.02 23.40 -2.17
CA GLU A 592 14.44 22.03 -1.80
C GLU A 592 13.67 21.51 -0.59
N ARG A 593 13.47 22.33 0.45
CA ARG A 593 12.74 21.94 1.67
C ARG A 593 11.30 21.50 1.36
N ARG A 594 10.58 22.28 0.51
CA ARG A 594 9.26 21.93 0.02
C ARG A 594 9.26 20.62 -0.77
N LEU A 595 10.25 20.43 -1.64
CA LEU A 595 10.36 19.23 -2.45
C LEU A 595 10.60 17.97 -1.60
N ARG A 596 11.44 18.07 -0.57
CA ARG A 596 11.64 16.98 0.39
C ARG A 596 10.36 16.61 1.16
N ILE A 597 9.43 17.55 1.33
CA ILE A 597 8.10 17.28 1.89
C ILE A 597 7.16 16.66 0.83
N GLN A 598 7.20 17.12 -0.41
CA GLN A 598 6.39 16.56 -1.50
C GLN A 598 6.87 15.18 -1.98
N TYR A 599 8.16 14.90 -1.80
CA TYR A 599 8.80 13.61 -2.03
C TYR A 599 9.44 13.12 -0.73
N PRO A 600 8.63 12.81 0.29
CA PRO A 600 9.14 12.42 1.60
C PRO A 600 9.88 11.10 1.52
N PHE A 601 10.88 10.91 2.41
CA PHE A 601 11.60 9.66 2.53
C PHE A 601 11.63 9.20 3.99
N PRO A 602 10.46 8.91 4.60
CA PRO A 602 10.42 8.30 5.94
C PRO A 602 11.03 6.90 5.88
N HIS A 603 11.46 6.38 7.01
CA HIS A 603 12.13 5.07 7.10
C HIS A 603 13.37 4.93 6.18
N ARG A 604 14.01 6.05 5.82
CA ARG A 604 15.12 6.06 4.84
C ARG A 604 16.22 5.04 5.14
N ARG A 605 16.60 4.91 6.43
CA ARG A 605 17.66 3.97 6.85
C ARG A 605 17.25 2.52 6.61
N LEU A 606 16.03 2.16 6.99
CA LEU A 606 15.44 0.85 6.73
C LEU A 606 15.39 0.55 5.23
N ILE A 607 14.76 1.44 4.45
CA ILE A 607 14.58 1.23 3.01
C ILE A 607 15.92 1.12 2.29
N ALA A 608 16.90 1.97 2.65
CA ALA A 608 18.22 1.91 2.03
C ALA A 608 18.96 0.61 2.37
N ALA A 609 18.89 0.16 3.62
CA ALA A 609 19.57 -1.07 4.04
C ALA A 609 18.96 -2.31 3.36
N GLU A 610 17.62 -2.42 3.30
CA GLU A 610 16.95 -3.55 2.66
C GLU A 610 17.10 -3.54 1.14
N ALA A 611 17.03 -2.37 0.50
CA ALA A 611 17.28 -2.23 -0.93
C ALA A 611 18.72 -2.68 -1.27
N GLN A 612 19.70 -2.21 -0.52
CA GLN A 612 21.10 -2.60 -0.71
C GLN A 612 21.32 -4.11 -0.52
N ALA A 613 20.72 -4.71 0.50
CA ALA A 613 20.81 -6.14 0.77
C ALA A 613 20.27 -7.00 -0.38
N ASN A 614 19.29 -6.48 -1.13
CA ASN A 614 18.66 -7.16 -2.26
C ASN A 614 19.15 -6.65 -3.65
N GLY A 615 20.22 -5.85 -3.70
CA GLY A 615 20.79 -5.32 -4.96
C GLY A 615 19.86 -4.33 -5.69
N VAL A 616 18.98 -3.65 -4.97
CA VAL A 616 18.02 -2.68 -5.49
C VAL A 616 18.51 -1.26 -5.22
N ASP A 617 18.38 -0.36 -6.20
CA ASP A 617 18.57 1.07 -5.98
C ASP A 617 17.53 1.58 -4.94
N PRO A 618 17.94 2.18 -3.81
CA PRO A 618 17.03 2.65 -2.78
C PRO A 618 16.03 3.69 -3.28
N PHE A 619 16.34 4.40 -4.35
CA PHE A 619 15.42 5.35 -4.97
C PHE A 619 14.34 4.67 -5.81
N VAL A 620 14.60 3.47 -6.33
CA VAL A 620 13.57 2.58 -6.91
C VAL A 620 12.57 2.16 -5.83
N ALA A 621 13.07 1.68 -4.68
CA ALA A 621 12.21 1.29 -3.56
C ALA A 621 11.38 2.48 -3.04
N ALA A 622 11.99 3.66 -2.88
CA ALA A 622 11.28 4.87 -2.45
C ALA A 622 10.18 5.31 -3.46
N ALA A 623 10.47 5.22 -4.76
CA ALA A 623 9.51 5.54 -5.81
C ALA A 623 8.31 4.58 -5.80
N LEU A 624 8.57 3.27 -5.63
CA LEU A 624 7.55 2.25 -5.47
C LEU A 624 6.66 2.53 -4.24
N ILE A 625 7.25 2.66 -3.05
CA ILE A 625 6.52 2.92 -1.81
C ILE A 625 5.66 4.19 -1.92
N ARG A 626 6.19 5.24 -2.57
CA ARG A 626 5.43 6.47 -2.81
C ARG A 626 4.20 6.23 -3.70
N GLN A 627 4.34 5.43 -4.73
CA GLN A 627 3.24 5.12 -5.65
C GLN A 627 2.22 4.18 -5.01
N GLU A 628 2.68 3.15 -4.32
CA GLU A 628 1.86 2.09 -3.75
C GLU A 628 1.04 2.55 -2.54
N SER A 629 1.67 3.20 -1.59
CA SER A 629 1.04 3.53 -0.29
C SER A 629 1.13 4.99 0.11
N GLN A 630 1.88 5.81 -0.63
CA GLN A 630 2.30 7.15 -0.18
C GLN A 630 2.96 7.12 1.21
N PHE A 631 3.71 6.05 1.49
CA PHE A 631 4.33 5.77 2.80
C PHE A 631 3.34 5.53 3.95
N SER A 632 2.13 5.04 3.67
CA SER A 632 1.22 4.56 4.71
C SER A 632 1.54 3.12 5.07
N THR A 633 2.00 2.88 6.29
CA THR A 633 2.37 1.53 6.77
C THR A 633 1.18 0.60 6.90
N ARG A 634 -0.02 1.15 7.08
CA ARG A 634 -1.28 0.41 7.25
C ARG A 634 -2.17 0.45 6.02
N ALA A 635 -1.64 0.84 4.87
CA ALA A 635 -2.39 0.85 3.63
C ALA A 635 -2.87 -0.57 3.28
N THR A 636 -4.14 -0.67 2.89
CA THR A 636 -4.73 -1.88 2.31
C THR A 636 -5.46 -1.49 1.05
N SER A 637 -5.10 -2.08 -0.08
CA SER A 637 -5.82 -1.85 -1.33
C SER A 637 -7.17 -2.57 -1.32
N HIS A 638 -8.03 -2.21 -2.25
CA HIS A 638 -9.32 -2.89 -2.44
C HIS A 638 -9.15 -4.40 -2.73
N VAL A 639 -8.08 -4.79 -3.43
CA VAL A 639 -7.76 -6.21 -3.69
C VAL A 639 -7.01 -6.91 -2.55
N GLY A 640 -6.71 -6.21 -1.46
CA GLY A 640 -6.09 -6.78 -0.27
C GLY A 640 -4.56 -6.72 -0.21
N ALA A 641 -3.91 -5.99 -1.11
CA ALA A 641 -2.48 -5.68 -1.00
C ALA A 641 -2.21 -4.83 0.25
N ARG A 642 -1.09 -5.05 0.94
CA ARG A 642 -0.86 -4.51 2.29
C ARG A 642 0.49 -3.81 2.44
N GLY A 643 0.50 -2.77 3.26
CA GLY A 643 1.68 -2.10 3.77
C GLY A 643 2.35 -1.16 2.78
N LEU A 644 3.59 -0.79 3.07
CA LEU A 644 4.35 0.22 2.33
C LEU A 644 4.48 -0.08 0.85
N MET A 645 4.82 -1.33 0.50
CA MET A 645 5.05 -1.79 -0.87
C MET A 645 3.84 -2.54 -1.46
N GLN A 646 2.69 -2.54 -0.79
CA GLN A 646 1.43 -3.12 -1.28
C GLN A 646 1.59 -4.57 -1.76
N LEU A 647 2.17 -5.42 -0.91
CA LEU A 647 2.31 -6.83 -1.23
C LEU A 647 0.99 -7.58 -1.04
N MET A 648 0.64 -8.40 -2.01
CA MET A 648 -0.46 -9.36 -1.86
C MET A 648 -0.10 -10.41 -0.80
N PRO A 649 -1.05 -10.82 0.07
CA PRO A 649 -0.78 -11.84 1.09
C PRO A 649 -0.19 -13.15 0.56
N ALA A 650 -0.62 -13.59 -0.64
CA ALA A 650 -0.08 -14.78 -1.29
C ALA A 650 1.39 -14.59 -1.68
N THR A 651 1.73 -13.47 -2.35
CA THR A 651 3.11 -13.11 -2.68
C THR A 651 3.96 -12.98 -1.43
N GLY A 652 3.42 -12.33 -0.39
CA GLY A 652 4.10 -12.20 0.90
C GLY A 652 4.41 -13.55 1.54
N ARG A 653 3.49 -14.52 1.46
CA ARG A 653 3.71 -15.89 1.96
C ARG A 653 4.86 -16.58 1.24
N THR A 654 4.83 -16.59 -0.09
CA THR A 654 5.91 -17.20 -0.89
C THR A 654 7.27 -16.62 -0.54
N LEU A 655 7.36 -15.28 -0.49
CA LEU A 655 8.60 -14.60 -0.14
C LEU A 655 9.03 -14.88 1.31
N ALA A 656 8.06 -14.97 2.24
CA ALA A 656 8.31 -15.30 3.64
C ALA A 656 8.90 -16.71 3.80
N GLU A 657 8.37 -17.70 3.08
CA GLU A 657 8.90 -19.07 3.02
C GLU A 657 10.34 -19.08 2.48
N GLU A 658 10.63 -18.31 1.42
CA GLU A 658 11.99 -18.20 0.87
C GLU A 658 13.02 -17.62 1.85
N VAL A 659 12.61 -16.73 2.75
CA VAL A 659 13.50 -16.11 3.74
C VAL A 659 13.41 -16.77 5.12
N GLY A 660 12.64 -17.87 5.26
CA GLY A 660 12.54 -18.67 6.49
C GLY A 660 11.72 -17.99 7.59
N ILE A 661 10.62 -17.35 7.27
CA ILE A 661 9.61 -16.88 8.23
C ILE A 661 8.62 -18.04 8.45
N GLU A 662 8.76 -18.77 9.56
CA GLU A 662 7.96 -19.96 9.87
C GLU A 662 6.53 -19.61 10.29
N ASP A 663 6.36 -18.58 11.12
CA ASP A 663 5.05 -18.15 11.64
C ASP A 663 4.47 -17.02 10.78
N TRP A 664 4.14 -17.35 9.52
CA TRP A 664 3.57 -16.36 8.61
C TRP A 664 2.14 -15.97 8.98
N ASP A 665 1.95 -14.66 9.23
CA ASP A 665 0.63 -14.02 9.30
C ASP A 665 0.59 -12.86 8.30
N PRO A 666 -0.46 -12.75 7.46
CA PRO A 666 -0.62 -11.60 6.58
C PRO A 666 -0.61 -10.22 7.27
N ALA A 667 -0.84 -10.14 8.57
CA ALA A 667 -0.72 -8.90 9.34
C ALA A 667 0.75 -8.42 9.45
N LEU A 668 1.73 -9.31 9.31
CA LEU A 668 3.15 -8.95 9.27
C LEU A 668 3.48 -7.96 8.13
N LEU A 669 2.68 -7.96 7.07
CA LEU A 669 2.82 -6.99 5.97
C LEU A 669 2.51 -5.53 6.38
N TYR A 670 1.95 -5.29 7.55
CA TYR A 670 1.80 -3.92 8.09
C TYR A 670 3.02 -3.46 8.89
N LEU A 671 3.95 -4.37 9.19
CA LEU A 671 5.23 -4.00 9.81
C LEU A 671 6.17 -3.45 8.74
N PRO A 672 6.66 -2.20 8.88
CA PRO A 672 7.50 -1.56 7.86
C PRO A 672 8.69 -2.40 7.44
N GLU A 673 9.41 -2.98 8.41
CA GLU A 673 10.60 -3.78 8.15
C GLU A 673 10.29 -5.03 7.34
N VAL A 674 9.30 -5.82 7.76
CA VAL A 674 8.93 -7.06 7.06
C VAL A 674 8.43 -6.75 5.64
N ASN A 675 7.61 -5.72 5.50
CA ASN A 675 7.07 -5.33 4.20
C ASN A 675 8.16 -4.86 3.23
N VAL A 676 9.09 -4.02 3.69
CA VAL A 676 10.21 -3.53 2.87
C VAL A 676 11.21 -4.64 2.57
N HIS A 677 11.49 -5.53 3.55
CA HIS A 677 12.36 -6.69 3.33
C HIS A 677 11.84 -7.59 2.21
N LEU A 678 10.58 -8.02 2.30
CA LEU A 678 9.96 -8.88 1.30
C LEU A 678 9.77 -8.14 -0.04
N GLY A 679 9.34 -6.88 -0.01
CA GLY A 679 9.11 -6.09 -1.21
C GLY A 679 10.39 -5.79 -1.99
N THR A 680 11.48 -5.42 -1.33
CA THR A 680 12.77 -5.20 -2.00
C THR A 680 13.36 -6.50 -2.53
N ARG A 681 13.17 -7.63 -1.84
CA ARG A 681 13.52 -8.96 -2.38
C ARG A 681 12.77 -9.25 -3.67
N TYR A 682 11.46 -9.01 -3.71
CA TYR A 682 10.65 -9.18 -4.92
C TYR A 682 11.15 -8.31 -6.07
N VAL A 683 11.45 -7.03 -5.81
CA VAL A 683 12.03 -6.11 -6.81
C VAL A 683 13.41 -6.59 -7.27
N GLY A 684 14.26 -7.10 -6.37
CA GLY A 684 15.58 -7.64 -6.68
C GLY A 684 15.51 -8.87 -7.59
N GLN A 685 14.51 -9.74 -7.40
CA GLN A 685 14.24 -10.86 -8.31
C GLN A 685 13.87 -10.35 -9.72
N GLN A 686 13.01 -9.33 -9.83
CA GLN A 686 12.67 -8.73 -11.11
C GLN A 686 13.87 -8.01 -11.74
N ALA A 687 14.69 -7.31 -10.95
CA ALA A 687 15.89 -6.66 -11.45
C ALA A 687 16.89 -7.66 -12.05
N SER A 688 17.04 -8.83 -11.43
CA SER A 688 17.86 -9.92 -11.96
C SER A 688 17.28 -10.53 -13.23
N ALA A 689 15.95 -10.76 -13.26
CA ALA A 689 15.26 -11.36 -14.41
C ALA A 689 15.32 -10.48 -15.66
N TYR A 690 15.25 -9.16 -15.49
CA TYR A 690 15.21 -8.18 -16.58
C TYR A 690 16.50 -7.36 -16.75
N ALA A 691 17.62 -7.85 -16.20
CA ALA A 691 18.93 -7.22 -16.33
C ALA A 691 18.95 -5.72 -15.97
N GLY A 692 18.16 -5.32 -15.00
CA GLY A 692 18.07 -3.94 -14.51
C GLY A 692 17.20 -2.99 -15.36
N ALA A 693 16.52 -3.48 -16.41
CA ALA A 693 15.63 -2.66 -17.25
C ALA A 693 14.42 -2.15 -16.45
N LEU A 694 14.44 -0.87 -16.06
CA LEU A 694 13.42 -0.28 -15.18
C LEU A 694 11.99 -0.42 -15.69
N PRO A 695 11.67 -0.20 -16.99
CA PRO A 695 10.32 -0.37 -17.49
C PRO A 695 9.79 -1.80 -17.35
N ALA A 696 10.66 -2.80 -17.52
CA ALA A 696 10.30 -4.20 -17.34
C ALA A 696 10.10 -4.56 -15.86
N ILE A 697 10.98 -4.06 -14.96
CA ILE A 697 10.86 -4.25 -13.51
C ILE A 697 9.55 -3.66 -12.99
N PHE A 698 9.24 -2.41 -13.35
CA PHE A 698 8.02 -1.74 -12.91
C PHE A 698 6.77 -2.35 -13.55
N GLY A 699 6.87 -2.78 -14.82
CA GLY A 699 5.81 -3.51 -15.50
C GLY A 699 5.50 -4.85 -14.81
N ALA A 700 6.52 -5.60 -14.43
CA ALA A 700 6.37 -6.86 -13.72
C ALA A 700 5.80 -6.70 -12.30
N TYR A 701 6.16 -5.62 -11.62
CA TYR A 701 5.60 -5.31 -10.30
C TYR A 701 4.10 -5.04 -10.35
N ASN A 702 3.64 -4.26 -11.34
CA ASN A 702 2.24 -3.84 -11.46
C ASN A 702 1.36 -4.88 -12.19
N ALA A 703 1.80 -5.40 -13.35
CA ALA A 703 1.01 -6.30 -14.19
C ALA A 703 1.33 -7.80 -13.98
N GLY A 704 2.38 -8.10 -13.21
CA GLY A 704 2.88 -9.45 -13.03
C GLY A 704 3.98 -9.86 -14.03
N PRO A 705 4.95 -10.69 -13.58
CA PRO A 705 6.09 -11.11 -14.41
C PRO A 705 5.69 -11.81 -15.71
N HIS A 706 4.63 -12.64 -15.68
CA HIS A 706 4.16 -13.38 -16.85
C HIS A 706 3.72 -12.48 -18.01
N GLN A 707 3.17 -11.30 -17.69
CA GLN A 707 2.81 -10.33 -18.73
C GLN A 707 4.05 -9.74 -19.39
N VAL A 708 5.05 -9.38 -18.60
CA VAL A 708 6.31 -8.82 -19.13
C VAL A 708 7.08 -9.85 -19.95
N GLU A 709 7.04 -11.13 -19.58
CA GLU A 709 7.62 -12.19 -20.42
C GLU A 709 6.95 -12.27 -21.80
N ALA A 710 5.63 -12.12 -21.89
CA ALA A 710 4.95 -12.01 -23.17
C ALA A 710 5.37 -10.75 -23.95
N TRP A 711 5.60 -9.63 -23.26
CA TRP A 711 6.03 -8.38 -23.89
C TRP A 711 7.50 -8.37 -24.31
N ARG A 712 8.33 -9.31 -23.85
CA ARG A 712 9.72 -9.45 -24.33
C ARG A 712 9.82 -9.74 -25.82
N ALA A 713 8.77 -10.26 -26.43
CA ALA A 713 8.69 -10.48 -27.85
C ALA A 713 8.55 -9.18 -28.69
N PHE A 714 8.26 -8.04 -28.04
CA PHE A 714 8.12 -6.78 -28.76
C PHE A 714 9.49 -6.27 -29.28
N PRO A 715 9.57 -5.78 -30.53
CA PRO A 715 10.80 -5.24 -31.08
C PRO A 715 11.40 -4.06 -30.28
N GLU A 716 10.55 -3.37 -29.53
CA GLU A 716 10.92 -2.23 -28.68
C GLU A 716 11.53 -2.66 -27.34
N PHE A 717 11.47 -3.93 -26.97
CA PHE A 717 12.06 -4.42 -25.72
C PHE A 717 13.58 -4.13 -25.68
N GLY A 718 14.04 -3.49 -24.59
CA GLY A 718 15.43 -3.03 -24.46
C GLY A 718 15.66 -1.58 -24.93
N ARG A 719 14.63 -0.90 -25.48
CA ARG A 719 14.62 0.54 -25.74
C ARG A 719 13.60 1.18 -24.80
N ASP A 720 14.03 1.64 -23.64
CA ASP A 720 13.19 1.98 -22.50
C ASP A 720 12.04 2.96 -22.81
N ASP A 721 12.30 3.98 -23.62
CA ASP A 721 11.29 4.95 -24.03
C ASP A 721 10.21 4.34 -24.93
N LEU A 722 10.63 3.59 -25.96
CA LEU A 722 9.72 2.92 -26.87
C LEU A 722 8.97 1.77 -26.21
N PHE A 723 9.66 0.94 -25.44
CA PHE A 723 9.03 -0.16 -24.72
C PHE A 723 7.98 0.35 -23.73
N THR A 724 8.26 1.43 -23.01
CA THR A 724 7.27 2.05 -22.11
C THR A 724 6.00 2.45 -22.87
N GLU A 725 6.11 3.02 -24.06
CA GLU A 725 4.95 3.38 -24.89
C GLU A 725 4.21 2.15 -25.46
N ARG A 726 4.92 1.04 -25.66
CA ARG A 726 4.39 -0.19 -26.22
C ARG A 726 3.62 -1.03 -25.21
N ILE A 727 3.84 -0.83 -23.90
CA ILE A 727 3.12 -1.55 -22.83
C ILE A 727 1.60 -1.49 -23.12
N PRO A 728 0.91 -2.65 -23.30
CA PRO A 728 -0.48 -2.66 -23.74
C PRO A 728 -1.45 -2.10 -22.70
N PHE A 729 -1.16 -2.35 -21.42
CA PHE A 729 -2.01 -1.92 -20.32
C PHE A 729 -1.75 -0.45 -19.98
N ARG A 730 -2.78 0.39 -20.15
CA ARG A 730 -2.67 1.83 -19.90
C ARG A 730 -2.22 2.12 -18.46
N GLU A 731 -2.82 1.45 -17.49
CA GLU A 731 -2.47 1.61 -16.08
C GLU A 731 -0.99 1.32 -15.84
N THR A 732 -0.51 0.17 -16.33
CA THR A 732 0.90 -0.24 -16.17
C THR A 732 1.85 0.71 -16.90
N ARG A 733 1.48 1.17 -18.10
CA ARG A 733 2.28 2.17 -18.84
C ARG A 733 2.40 3.49 -18.06
N ASP A 734 1.30 3.99 -17.50
CA ASP A 734 1.30 5.22 -16.69
C ASP A 734 2.07 5.01 -15.38
N TYR A 735 1.95 3.83 -14.77
CA TYR A 735 2.71 3.42 -13.58
C TYR A 735 4.23 3.44 -13.84
N VAL A 736 4.69 2.85 -14.93
CA VAL A 736 6.11 2.86 -15.34
C VAL A 736 6.63 4.29 -15.52
N LYS A 737 5.86 5.16 -16.20
CA LYS A 737 6.22 6.58 -16.39
C LYS A 737 6.34 7.33 -15.06
N ILE A 738 5.38 7.13 -14.15
CA ILE A 738 5.38 7.75 -12.83
C ILE A 738 6.59 7.30 -12.01
N LEU A 739 6.88 6.01 -11.97
CA LEU A 739 7.99 5.48 -11.18
C LEU A 739 9.36 5.89 -11.71
N THR A 740 9.54 5.86 -13.03
CA THR A 740 10.78 6.31 -13.68
C THR A 740 11.08 7.77 -13.33
N ARG A 741 10.07 8.64 -13.42
CA ARG A 741 10.17 10.02 -13.00
C ARG A 741 10.44 10.16 -11.50
N ASN A 742 9.67 9.48 -10.65
CA ASN A 742 9.81 9.59 -9.19
C ASN A 742 11.20 9.14 -8.73
N ARG A 743 11.73 8.04 -9.30
CA ARG A 743 13.10 7.59 -9.02
C ARG A 743 14.12 8.68 -9.30
N ALA A 744 14.04 9.34 -10.47
CA ALA A 744 14.95 10.42 -10.85
C ALA A 744 14.85 11.60 -9.86
N ILE A 745 13.65 11.95 -9.41
CA ILE A 745 13.42 12.97 -8.40
C ILE A 745 14.05 12.60 -7.05
N TYR A 746 13.82 11.37 -6.56
CA TYR A 746 14.44 10.90 -5.32
C TYR A 746 15.96 10.90 -5.41
N GLN A 747 16.52 10.47 -6.54
CA GLN A 747 17.96 10.52 -6.78
C GLN A 747 18.49 11.95 -6.73
N GLY A 748 17.80 12.91 -7.34
CA GLY A 748 18.18 14.33 -7.31
C GLY A 748 18.11 14.96 -5.91
N LEU A 749 17.13 14.57 -5.09
CA LEU A 749 16.92 15.13 -3.74
C LEU A 749 17.77 14.47 -2.66
N TYR A 750 18.12 13.20 -2.82
CA TYR A 750 18.71 12.39 -1.74
C TYR A 750 19.98 11.65 -2.14
N GLY A 751 20.39 11.72 -3.42
CA GLY A 751 21.55 10.98 -3.95
C GLY A 751 22.91 11.60 -3.68
N THR A 752 22.97 12.85 -3.25
CA THR A 752 24.20 13.54 -2.86
C THR A 752 24.34 13.50 -1.34
N GLY A 753 24.90 12.40 -0.80
CA GLY A 753 25.12 12.27 0.64
C GLY A 753 25.82 10.97 0.96
#